data_88d639f82da4f4de350dc0d4518f3de5
#
_entry.id   88d639f82da4f4de350dc0d4518f3de5
#
_cell.length_a   1.000
_cell.length_b   1.000
_cell.length_c   1.000
_cell.angle_alpha   90.00
_cell.angle_beta   90.00
_cell.angle_gamma   90.00
#
_symmetry.space_group_name_H-M   'P 1'
#
loop_
_entity.id
_entity.type
_entity.pdbx_description
1 polymer ?
#
loop_
_entity_poly.entity_id
_entity_poly.type
_entity_poly.pdbx_seq_one_letter_code
_entity_poly.pdbx_strand_id
1 'polypeptide(L)'
;MVAELRPRAASPSRDPLVAEAPLLPRYRGSLPPRPSSRWSLRRLMLLGLALYASLVVLWCVHINSRDGNRVDEPPGYFISAADLDDAKTEFLHAHEDRELRTEFPFAELEMEFLHQNLSVERDEHAIAEAEAHAKTLKPYPVSEGEIRRVRCIGWRATDGCSPHGPRVPSLDEPCNKVIPFGASGYCEVQDKDSGESFRVMQRYCSSVRDTARFRCSESWDFAVFPQKARDAARKAQSREFMLPNIAQTPGGQQEPRDGIVMVVYPKLLASAYATIRALRELLDCELPIELWFRPQEMKYFPEAFAQLHEWSSEGSGTITFREIDKPGVVGFATKVFAIYHSFFERVLFLDADNVPVRSPTFLFSSPEFVQTGAVFWPDFWHPGKTIFNIQPHSLVWELLDLPFVSMFEQESGQLLVDRRRHAAPLELVKFYTSHRPNHFDKLKLAHGDKDLFRFAWLKLGAAFHMIESPPAVAGKVVNDSFCGMTMVQHDAQGDVLFLHRNSHKLMGTPRRKAVNMKAAAIRRARNKRLRMKMAENDRVALSGDEAALEEETPSPTLEAPEPDGFPDMAIWTHLVSLRNSSRRSDYRIGTYNADPDFDKGQNCYGQRYLNQSHHFVAKEFANLSFGGLETELRRFAMEGARFYEQAGITGR
;
A
#
# COMPACT_ATOMS: atom_id res chain seq x y z
N MET A 1 -70.64 -0.64 -23.74
CA MET A 1 -70.70 -1.78 -24.64
C MET A 1 -69.47 -2.62 -24.26
N VAL A 2 -69.60 -3.60 -23.35
CA VAL A 2 -69.91 -5.02 -23.57
C VAL A 2 -68.81 -5.66 -24.44
N ALA A 3 -68.03 -6.66 -24.06
CA ALA A 3 -68.11 -7.76 -23.06
C ALA A 3 -66.64 -8.27 -22.88
N GLU A 4 -66.17 -8.57 -21.68
CA GLU A 4 -66.19 -9.86 -21.01
C GLU A 4 -65.94 -11.11 -21.90
N LEU A 5 -64.87 -11.86 -21.57
CA LEU A 5 -64.92 -13.29 -21.30
C LEU A 5 -63.57 -13.86 -20.83
N ARG A 6 -63.53 -14.26 -19.56
CA ARG A 6 -62.74 -15.39 -19.02
C ARG A 6 -63.61 -16.66 -19.14
N PRO A 7 -63.23 -17.89 -18.78
CA PRO A 7 -61.91 -18.51 -18.48
C PRO A 7 -61.81 -19.95 -19.10
N ARG A 8 -60.71 -20.66 -18.90
CA ARG A 8 -60.69 -22.02 -18.34
C ARG A 8 -59.31 -22.65 -18.20
N ALA A 9 -59.13 -23.23 -17.05
CA ALA A 9 -58.02 -24.08 -16.65
C ALA A 9 -58.09 -25.49 -17.26
N ALA A 10 -56.91 -26.12 -17.39
CA ALA A 10 -56.70 -27.55 -17.17
C ALA A 10 -55.20 -27.86 -17.04
N SER A 11 -54.82 -28.41 -15.93
CA SER A 11 -53.66 -29.31 -15.72
C SER A 11 -54.15 -30.75 -15.86
N PRO A 12 -53.37 -31.84 -15.76
CA PRO A 12 -51.92 -32.03 -15.66
C PRO A 12 -51.45 -33.24 -16.52
N SER A 13 -50.16 -33.47 -16.68
CA SER A 13 -49.62 -34.84 -16.59
C SER A 13 -48.12 -34.95 -16.89
N ARG A 14 -47.42 -35.51 -15.89
CA ARG A 14 -46.40 -36.57 -15.93
C ARG A 14 -44.98 -36.21 -16.34
N ASP A 15 -44.11 -36.18 -15.30
CA ASP A 15 -42.79 -36.81 -15.35
C ASP A 15 -42.84 -38.24 -15.92
N PRO A 16 -41.77 -38.84 -16.46
CA PRO A 16 -40.49 -39.01 -15.77
C PRO A 16 -39.26 -39.07 -16.71
N LEU A 17 -38.06 -38.91 -16.18
CA LEU A 17 -36.94 -39.86 -16.36
C LEU A 17 -35.73 -39.37 -15.57
N VAL A 18 -35.58 -39.97 -14.40
CA VAL A 18 -34.35 -40.07 -13.64
C VAL A 18 -33.40 -40.98 -14.41
N ALA A 19 -32.26 -40.51 -14.82
CA ALA A 19 -31.15 -41.35 -15.30
C ALA A 19 -30.17 -41.57 -14.15
N GLU A 20 -30.14 -42.82 -13.68
CA GLU A 20 -29.20 -43.33 -12.69
C GLU A 20 -27.76 -43.30 -13.23
N ALA A 21 -26.83 -42.79 -12.42
CA ALA A 21 -25.38 -42.95 -12.64
C ALA A 21 -24.90 -44.32 -12.15
N PRO A 22 -24.00 -45.01 -12.84
CA PRO A 22 -23.56 -46.35 -12.47
C PRO A 22 -22.59 -46.34 -11.27
N LEU A 23 -22.89 -47.22 -10.32
CA LEU A 23 -22.05 -47.57 -9.18
C LEU A 23 -20.76 -48.29 -9.61
N LEU A 24 -19.62 -47.80 -9.22
CA LEU A 24 -18.32 -48.48 -9.37
C LEU A 24 -18.19 -49.65 -8.37
N PRO A 25 -17.60 -50.80 -8.77
CA PRO A 25 -17.48 -51.98 -7.92
C PRO A 25 -16.44 -51.82 -6.82
N ARG A 26 -16.80 -52.24 -5.61
CA ARG A 26 -15.90 -52.37 -4.46
C ARG A 26 -14.91 -53.49 -4.67
N TYR A 27 -13.63 -53.17 -4.80
CA TYR A 27 -12.53 -54.14 -4.75
C TYR A 27 -12.24 -54.50 -3.28
N ARG A 28 -12.50 -55.75 -2.88
CA ARG A 28 -11.96 -56.35 -1.65
C ARG A 28 -10.58 -56.93 -1.95
N GLY A 29 -9.54 -56.18 -1.59
CA GLY A 29 -8.18 -56.70 -1.55
C GLY A 29 -7.83 -57.11 -0.12
N SER A 30 -7.50 -58.37 0.07
CA SER A 30 -6.98 -58.91 1.32
C SER A 30 -5.54 -58.43 1.57
N LEU A 31 -5.28 -57.82 2.73
CA LEU A 31 -3.97 -57.41 3.20
C LEU A 31 -3.25 -58.62 3.86
N PRO A 32 -1.93 -58.73 3.66
CA PRO A 32 -1.14 -59.74 4.33
C PRO A 32 -0.90 -59.42 5.81
N PRO A 33 -0.64 -60.39 6.67
CA PRO A 33 -0.52 -60.18 8.12
C PRO A 33 0.74 -59.41 8.51
N ARG A 34 0.53 -58.37 9.34
CA ARG A 34 1.63 -57.58 9.96
C ARG A 34 2.30 -58.39 11.08
N PRO A 35 3.64 -58.32 11.19
CA PRO A 35 4.32 -58.89 12.34
C PRO A 35 4.02 -58.06 13.59
N SER A 36 3.64 -58.71 14.67
CA SER A 36 3.34 -58.17 15.96
C SER A 36 4.59 -57.78 16.72
N SER A 37 4.93 -56.51 16.80
CA SER A 37 5.73 -55.96 17.87
C SER A 37 4.91 -54.85 18.57
N ARG A 38 4.16 -55.25 19.59
CA ARG A 38 3.43 -54.35 20.45
C ARG A 38 4.40 -53.66 21.43
N TRP A 39 5.03 -52.57 21.00
CA TRP A 39 5.48 -51.58 21.98
C TRP A 39 4.24 -50.79 22.42
N SER A 40 3.90 -50.90 23.72
CA SER A 40 2.72 -50.20 24.21
C SER A 40 2.96 -48.71 24.13
N LEU A 41 1.94 -47.95 23.70
CA LEU A 41 1.95 -46.47 23.60
C LEU A 41 2.50 -45.82 24.88
N ARG A 42 2.28 -46.46 26.06
CA ARG A 42 2.85 -46.03 27.35
C ARG A 42 4.38 -46.07 27.38
N ARG A 43 5.06 -47.05 26.76
CA ARG A 43 6.53 -47.11 26.71
C ARG A 43 7.13 -46.07 25.80
N LEU A 44 6.46 -45.74 24.70
CA LEU A 44 6.87 -44.64 23.79
C LEU A 44 6.67 -43.28 24.45
N MET A 45 5.58 -43.07 25.19
CA MET A 45 5.39 -41.84 25.97
C MET A 45 6.40 -41.68 27.13
N LEU A 46 6.75 -42.76 27.82
CA LEU A 46 7.75 -42.73 28.90
C LEU A 46 9.16 -42.46 28.37
N LEU A 47 9.51 -43.01 27.18
CA LEU A 47 10.77 -42.70 26.50
C LEU A 47 10.84 -41.26 26.02
N GLY A 48 9.73 -40.75 25.48
CA GLY A 48 9.62 -39.32 25.07
C GLY A 48 9.76 -38.37 26.27
N LEU A 49 9.12 -38.69 27.41
CA LEU A 49 9.23 -37.90 28.62
C LEU A 49 10.65 -37.97 29.24
N ALA A 50 11.30 -39.14 29.21
CA ALA A 50 12.67 -39.29 29.69
C ALA A 50 13.67 -38.51 28.82
N LEU A 51 13.47 -38.50 27.48
CA LEU A 51 14.29 -37.73 26.55
C LEU A 51 14.10 -36.22 26.73
N TYR A 52 12.88 -35.78 26.93
CA TYR A 52 12.56 -34.38 27.24
C TYR A 52 13.17 -33.95 28.58
N ALA A 53 13.03 -34.75 29.64
CA ALA A 53 13.64 -34.46 30.92
C ALA A 53 15.17 -34.39 30.84
N SER A 54 15.79 -35.27 30.06
CA SER A 54 17.25 -35.26 29.84
C SER A 54 17.70 -33.99 29.08
N LEU A 55 16.94 -33.53 28.09
CA LEU A 55 17.21 -32.29 27.37
C LEU A 55 17.06 -31.07 28.28
N VAL A 56 16.04 -31.05 29.15
CA VAL A 56 15.85 -29.97 30.11
C VAL A 56 16.99 -29.93 31.13
N VAL A 57 17.43 -31.09 31.64
CA VAL A 57 18.58 -31.17 32.55
C VAL A 57 19.89 -30.72 31.89
N LEU A 58 20.14 -31.14 30.65
CA LEU A 58 21.30 -30.68 29.86
C LEU A 58 21.25 -29.18 29.64
N TRP A 59 20.08 -28.64 29.34
CA TRP A 59 19.88 -27.19 29.17
C TRP A 59 20.12 -26.44 30.51
N CYS A 60 19.58 -26.92 31.61
CA CYS A 60 19.83 -26.34 32.95
C CYS A 60 21.31 -26.44 33.38
N VAL A 61 22.00 -27.55 33.08
CA VAL A 61 23.43 -27.71 33.36
C VAL A 61 24.26 -26.78 32.47
N HIS A 62 23.86 -26.60 31.20
CA HIS A 62 24.53 -25.67 30.30
C HIS A 62 24.37 -24.20 30.72
N ILE A 63 23.21 -23.83 31.27
CA ILE A 63 22.99 -22.50 31.84
C ILE A 63 23.82 -22.34 33.15
N ASN A 64 23.77 -23.31 34.08
CA ASN A 64 24.50 -23.21 35.34
C ASN A 64 26.03 -23.27 35.18
N SER A 65 26.56 -23.88 34.13
CA SER A 65 28.01 -23.89 33.90
C SER A 65 28.55 -22.56 33.33
N ARG A 66 27.68 -21.62 32.95
CA ARG A 66 28.04 -20.27 32.53
C ARG A 66 27.99 -19.21 33.64
N ASP A 67 27.37 -19.52 34.78
CA ASP A 67 27.16 -18.54 35.88
C ASP A 67 28.15 -18.64 37.05
N GLY A 68 29.37 -19.10 36.78
CA GLY A 68 30.46 -19.02 37.74
C GLY A 68 31.27 -17.74 37.60
N ASN A 69 30.70 -16.61 37.91
CA ASN A 69 31.29 -15.30 38.26
C ASN A 69 30.48 -14.15 37.62
N ARG A 70 29.43 -13.72 38.30
CA ARG A 70 28.94 -12.32 38.13
C ARG A 70 28.14 -11.88 39.36
N VAL A 71 28.51 -10.75 39.83
CA VAL A 71 27.83 -9.88 40.77
C VAL A 71 26.53 -9.36 40.15
N ASP A 72 25.48 -9.22 40.97
CA ASP A 72 24.11 -8.83 40.59
C ASP A 72 24.06 -7.56 39.73
N GLU A 73 23.64 -7.72 38.45
CA GLU A 73 23.10 -6.66 37.60
C GLU A 73 21.73 -7.07 37.03
N PRO A 74 20.79 -6.13 36.89
CA PRO A 74 19.43 -6.44 36.39
C PRO A 74 19.44 -6.84 34.90
N PRO A 75 18.43 -7.61 34.43
CA PRO A 75 18.45 -8.23 33.10
C PRO A 75 18.34 -7.19 31.97
N GLY A 76 19.47 -6.89 31.36
CA GLY A 76 19.53 -6.26 30.04
C GLY A 76 19.29 -7.31 28.95
N TYR A 77 18.48 -6.98 27.97
CA TYR A 77 18.31 -7.80 26.77
C TYR A 77 19.65 -7.91 26.03
N PHE A 78 20.24 -9.08 26.05
CA PHE A 78 21.42 -9.39 25.23
C PHE A 78 20.96 -9.77 23.83
N ILE A 79 21.32 -8.94 22.85
CA ILE A 79 21.37 -9.32 21.43
C ILE A 79 22.51 -10.34 21.31
N SER A 80 22.25 -11.51 20.73
CA SER A 80 23.31 -12.51 20.55
C SER A 80 24.32 -12.03 19.52
N ALA A 81 25.56 -12.53 19.57
CA ALA A 81 26.57 -12.20 18.56
C ALA A 81 26.14 -12.58 17.12
N ALA A 82 25.24 -13.55 16.97
CA ALA A 82 24.64 -13.93 15.71
C ALA A 82 23.63 -12.88 15.20
N ASP A 83 22.81 -12.31 16.13
CA ASP A 83 21.85 -11.24 15.78
C ASP A 83 22.58 -9.94 15.43
N LEU A 84 23.78 -9.72 15.98
CA LEU A 84 24.64 -8.59 15.63
C LEU A 84 25.29 -8.76 14.24
N ASP A 85 25.68 -9.98 13.88
CA ASP A 85 26.24 -10.31 12.57
C ASP A 85 25.15 -10.26 11.47
N ASP A 86 23.92 -10.69 11.77
CA ASP A 86 22.80 -10.57 10.84
C ASP A 86 22.39 -9.09 10.67
N ALA A 87 22.32 -8.31 11.74
CA ALA A 87 22.06 -6.87 11.67
C ALA A 87 23.19 -6.10 10.97
N LYS A 88 24.45 -6.53 11.15
CA LYS A 88 25.62 -5.98 10.46
C LYS A 88 25.62 -6.35 8.97
N THR A 89 25.20 -7.55 8.62
CA THR A 89 25.07 -8.01 7.23
C THR A 89 23.92 -7.28 6.53
N GLU A 90 22.80 -7.10 7.18
CA GLU A 90 21.65 -6.35 6.66
C GLU A 90 21.96 -4.84 6.53
N PHE A 91 22.73 -4.28 7.47
CA PHE A 91 23.24 -2.92 7.41
C PHE A 91 24.25 -2.74 6.27
N LEU A 92 25.14 -3.71 6.05
CA LEU A 92 26.13 -3.67 4.96
C LEU A 92 25.43 -3.79 3.59
N HIS A 93 24.43 -4.66 3.44
CA HIS A 93 23.62 -4.73 2.21
C HIS A 93 22.76 -3.50 1.96
N ALA A 94 22.26 -2.85 3.01
CA ALA A 94 21.55 -1.57 2.89
C ALA A 94 22.47 -0.40 2.53
N HIS A 95 23.78 -0.54 2.79
CA HIS A 95 24.80 0.49 2.53
C HIS A 95 25.62 0.25 1.26
N GLU A 96 25.65 -0.97 0.71
CA GLU A 96 26.21 -1.23 -0.63
C GLU A 96 25.54 -0.36 -1.72
N ASP A 97 24.30 0.01 -1.52
CA ASP A 97 23.60 0.98 -2.37
C ASP A 97 23.97 2.46 -2.09
N ARG A 98 24.74 2.75 -1.04
CA ARG A 98 25.19 4.11 -0.66
C ARG A 98 26.65 4.41 -0.97
N GLU A 99 27.47 3.45 -1.35
CA GLU A 99 28.92 3.60 -1.56
C GLU A 99 29.34 4.39 -2.79
N LEU A 100 28.53 5.28 -3.30
CA LEU A 100 29.00 6.23 -4.33
C LEU A 100 29.20 7.67 -3.81
N ARG A 101 29.26 7.86 -2.49
CA ARG A 101 29.68 9.18 -1.95
C ARG A 101 30.49 9.00 -0.67
N THR A 102 31.76 9.39 -0.80
CA THR A 102 32.78 9.65 0.21
C THR A 102 33.50 8.45 0.80
N GLU A 103 34.81 8.43 0.55
CA GLU A 103 35.81 7.69 1.29
C GLU A 103 35.85 8.23 2.74
N PHE A 104 35.15 7.54 3.67
CA PHE A 104 35.46 7.64 5.10
C PHE A 104 35.93 6.25 5.57
N PRO A 105 37.02 6.18 6.36
CA PRO A 105 37.51 4.90 6.84
C PRO A 105 36.49 4.29 7.82
N PHE A 106 36.19 3.03 7.61
CA PHE A 106 35.24 2.18 8.37
C PHE A 106 35.44 2.23 9.89
N ALA A 107 36.66 2.47 10.35
CA ALA A 107 37.02 2.59 11.76
C ALA A 107 36.43 3.84 12.46
N GLU A 108 36.14 4.93 11.74
CA GLU A 108 35.56 6.12 12.34
C GLU A 108 34.07 5.99 12.59
N LEU A 109 33.35 5.30 11.71
CA LEU A 109 31.91 5.03 11.90
C LEU A 109 31.65 4.06 13.05
N GLU A 110 32.50 3.05 13.21
CA GLU A 110 32.43 2.10 14.32
C GLU A 110 32.80 2.78 15.66
N MET A 111 33.73 3.69 15.64
CA MET A 111 34.11 4.50 16.81
C MET A 111 33.04 5.53 17.17
N GLU A 112 32.35 6.12 16.22
CA GLU A 112 31.26 7.08 16.47
C GLU A 112 30.03 6.37 17.02
N PHE A 113 29.72 5.17 16.54
CA PHE A 113 28.68 4.31 17.09
C PHE A 113 29.00 3.82 18.50
N LEU A 114 30.25 3.46 18.78
CA LEU A 114 30.71 3.07 20.11
C LEU A 114 30.82 4.25 21.08
N HIS A 115 31.19 5.44 20.60
CA HIS A 115 31.27 6.66 21.44
C HIS A 115 29.89 7.22 21.81
N GLN A 116 28.85 7.00 20.99
CA GLN A 116 27.48 7.36 21.35
C GLN A 116 26.86 6.43 22.42
N ASN A 117 27.46 5.25 22.64
CA ASN A 117 27.03 4.30 23.66
C ASN A 117 27.88 4.27 24.93
N LEU A 118 29.05 4.95 24.93
CA LEU A 118 29.95 4.96 26.08
C LEU A 118 30.00 6.35 26.70
N SER A 119 29.50 6.44 27.93
CA SER A 119 29.60 7.54 28.90
C SER A 119 28.60 8.68 28.74
N VAL A 120 27.33 8.41 29.01
CA VAL A 120 26.49 9.42 29.67
C VAL A 120 26.63 9.17 31.19
N GLU A 121 27.45 9.96 31.89
CA GLU A 121 27.36 10.04 33.35
C GLU A 121 25.93 10.48 33.67
N ARG A 122 25.11 9.57 34.20
CA ARG A 122 23.74 9.87 34.57
C ARG A 122 23.78 10.84 35.74
N ASP A 123 23.45 12.07 35.49
CA ASP A 123 23.13 13.01 36.55
C ASP A 123 21.79 12.57 37.19
N GLU A 124 21.84 11.78 38.25
CA GLU A 124 20.66 11.21 38.90
C GLU A 124 19.68 12.28 39.36
N HIS A 125 20.19 13.46 39.73
CA HIS A 125 19.33 14.58 40.14
C HIS A 125 18.57 15.15 38.95
N ALA A 126 19.22 15.39 37.83
CA ALA A 126 18.58 15.89 36.61
C ALA A 126 17.55 14.89 36.06
N ILE A 127 17.82 13.59 36.18
CA ILE A 127 16.86 12.53 35.81
C ILE A 127 15.64 12.57 36.73
N ALA A 128 15.83 12.65 38.04
CA ALA A 128 14.73 12.65 39.02
C ALA A 128 13.83 13.91 38.82
N GLU A 129 14.43 15.07 38.55
CA GLU A 129 13.68 16.30 38.27
C GLU A 129 12.92 16.19 36.95
N ALA A 130 13.55 15.66 35.89
CA ALA A 130 12.89 15.44 34.59
C ALA A 130 11.75 14.43 34.67
N GLU A 131 11.88 13.37 35.48
CA GLU A 131 10.80 12.42 35.73
C GLU A 131 9.65 13.01 36.55
N ALA A 132 9.97 13.82 37.55
CA ALA A 132 8.96 14.54 38.32
C ALA A 132 8.16 15.48 37.42
N HIS A 133 8.85 16.26 36.59
CA HIS A 133 8.21 17.12 35.61
C HIS A 133 7.37 16.29 34.59
N ALA A 134 7.92 15.20 34.07
CA ALA A 134 7.22 14.35 33.13
C ALA A 134 5.90 13.79 33.70
N LYS A 135 5.83 13.48 34.99
CA LYS A 135 4.59 13.02 35.65
C LYS A 135 3.49 14.09 35.73
N THR A 136 3.86 15.36 35.69
CA THR A 136 2.86 16.46 35.69
C THR A 136 2.25 16.70 34.30
N LEU A 137 2.96 16.28 33.22
CA LEU A 137 2.53 16.52 31.85
C LEU A 137 1.39 15.57 31.44
N LYS A 138 0.28 16.15 30.99
CA LYS A 138 -0.85 15.42 30.42
C LYS A 138 -0.76 15.37 28.90
N PRO A 139 -1.42 14.42 28.23
CA PRO A 139 -1.67 14.53 26.79
C PRO A 139 -2.39 15.82 26.48
N TYR A 140 -2.11 16.41 25.32
CA TYR A 140 -2.81 17.62 24.88
C TYR A 140 -4.30 17.32 24.74
N PRO A 141 -5.20 18.08 25.41
CA PRO A 141 -6.62 17.81 25.35
C PRO A 141 -7.22 18.27 24.02
N VAL A 142 -7.90 17.37 23.34
CA VAL A 142 -8.73 17.71 22.16
C VAL A 142 -10.04 18.29 22.66
N SER A 143 -10.05 19.59 22.99
CA SER A 143 -11.22 20.28 23.56
C SER A 143 -12.27 20.63 22.50
N GLU A 144 -13.49 20.88 22.93
CA GLU A 144 -14.57 21.42 22.07
C GLU A 144 -14.54 22.96 21.98
N GLY A 145 -13.67 23.59 22.75
CA GLY A 145 -13.55 25.02 22.84
C GLY A 145 -12.62 25.66 21.81
N GLU A 146 -12.17 26.86 22.13
CA GLU A 146 -11.23 27.62 21.32
C GLU A 146 -9.89 26.90 21.18
N ILE A 147 -9.29 26.97 19.99
CA ILE A 147 -7.98 26.37 19.71
C ILE A 147 -6.91 27.10 20.54
N ARG A 148 -6.26 26.38 21.45
CA ARG A 148 -5.17 26.90 22.29
C ARG A 148 -3.96 27.27 21.46
N ARG A 149 -3.32 28.36 21.81
CA ARG A 149 -2.08 28.83 21.18
C ARG A 149 -0.88 28.20 21.85
N VAL A 150 -0.41 27.07 21.34
CA VAL A 150 0.75 26.37 21.91
C VAL A 150 2.07 26.74 21.21
N ARG A 151 3.19 26.61 21.93
CA ARG A 151 4.54 26.69 21.42
C ARG A 151 5.29 25.39 21.73
N CYS A 152 6.19 25.00 20.85
CA CYS A 152 7.07 23.89 21.12
C CYS A 152 8.12 24.28 22.16
N ILE A 153 8.40 23.38 23.10
CA ILE A 153 9.46 23.50 24.10
C ILE A 153 10.67 22.64 23.70
N GLY A 154 10.45 21.42 23.23
CA GLY A 154 11.50 20.53 22.77
C GLY A 154 11.07 19.08 22.69
N TRP A 155 11.97 18.23 22.21
CA TRP A 155 11.88 16.79 22.31
C TRP A 155 12.32 16.33 23.71
N ARG A 156 11.56 15.44 24.30
CA ARG A 156 11.85 14.80 25.60
C ARG A 156 12.05 13.32 25.39
N ALA A 157 13.30 12.90 25.46
CA ALA A 157 13.68 11.50 25.25
C ALA A 157 13.27 10.63 26.43
N THR A 158 12.88 9.40 26.13
CA THR A 158 12.55 8.35 27.11
C THR A 158 13.24 7.05 26.69
N ASP A 159 13.40 6.14 27.63
CA ASP A 159 13.94 4.79 27.43
C ASP A 159 12.80 3.74 27.31
N GLY A 160 13.19 2.47 27.07
CA GLY A 160 12.26 1.35 27.00
C GLY A 160 11.32 1.38 25.79
N CYS A 161 11.71 2.06 24.71
CA CYS A 161 10.90 2.19 23.48
C CYS A 161 9.46 2.70 23.71
N SER A 162 9.22 3.42 24.81
CA SER A 162 7.90 3.94 25.19
C SER A 162 7.95 5.42 25.53
N PRO A 163 7.01 6.26 25.04
CA PRO A 163 6.91 7.67 25.45
C PRO A 163 6.60 7.84 26.94
N HIS A 164 6.25 6.76 27.63
CA HIS A 164 5.98 6.70 29.08
C HIS A 164 7.11 6.05 29.87
N GLY A 165 8.22 5.70 29.18
CA GLY A 165 9.41 5.13 29.82
C GLY A 165 10.18 6.15 30.68
N PRO A 166 11.25 5.70 31.36
CA PRO A 166 12.13 6.58 32.12
C PRO A 166 12.69 7.71 31.26
N ARG A 167 12.85 8.89 31.85
CA ARG A 167 13.41 10.06 31.16
C ARG A 167 14.91 9.89 30.95
N VAL A 168 15.38 10.36 29.76
CA VAL A 168 16.80 10.41 29.42
C VAL A 168 17.15 11.86 29.02
N PRO A 169 17.29 12.78 29.99
CA PRO A 169 17.47 14.21 29.71
C PRO A 169 18.67 14.56 28.83
N SER A 170 19.72 13.75 28.88
CA SER A 170 20.92 13.90 28.03
C SER A 170 20.65 13.72 26.52
N LEU A 171 19.50 13.11 26.16
CA LEU A 171 19.05 12.92 24.77
C LEU A 171 17.89 13.86 24.41
N ASP A 172 17.60 14.86 25.25
CA ASP A 172 16.63 15.89 24.92
C ASP A 172 17.15 16.78 23.79
N GLU A 173 16.24 17.16 22.88
CA GLU A 173 16.63 17.90 21.70
C GLU A 173 15.72 19.12 21.47
N PRO A 174 16.24 20.19 20.86
CA PRO A 174 15.43 21.35 20.51
C PRO A 174 14.43 21.02 19.40
N CYS A 175 13.36 21.84 19.29
CA CYS A 175 12.22 21.61 18.41
C CYS A 175 12.56 21.35 16.94
N ASN A 176 13.61 21.94 16.40
CA ASN A 176 14.00 21.87 14.99
C ASN A 176 14.94 20.70 14.66
N LYS A 177 15.46 20.01 15.68
CA LYS A 177 16.33 18.86 15.48
C LYS A 177 15.54 17.67 14.90
N VAL A 178 16.16 16.95 13.98
CA VAL A 178 15.61 15.69 13.48
C VAL A 178 15.88 14.60 14.52
N ILE A 179 14.83 13.97 14.98
CA ILE A 179 14.92 12.86 15.93
C ILE A 179 15.15 11.57 15.16
N PRO A 180 16.19 10.78 15.48
CA PRO A 180 16.54 9.59 14.74
C PRO A 180 15.46 8.53 14.80
N PHE A 181 15.43 7.62 13.83
CA PHE A 181 14.59 6.43 13.87
C PHE A 181 14.94 5.57 15.09
N GLY A 182 13.96 4.90 15.67
CA GLY A 182 14.17 4.07 16.86
C GLY A 182 14.15 4.82 18.20
N ALA A 183 14.23 6.16 18.22
CA ALA A 183 14.10 6.92 19.46
C ALA A 183 12.66 6.92 19.99
N SER A 184 12.49 6.86 21.30
CA SER A 184 11.20 7.02 21.99
C SER A 184 11.17 8.30 22.83
N GLY A 185 9.98 8.85 23.06
CA GLY A 185 9.78 10.09 23.78
C GLY A 185 8.55 10.86 23.30
N TYR A 186 8.53 12.16 23.53
CA TYR A 186 7.42 13.03 23.13
C TYR A 186 7.90 14.45 22.87
N CYS A 187 7.12 15.21 22.10
CA CYS A 187 7.30 16.65 22.00
C CYS A 187 6.55 17.32 23.16
N GLU A 188 7.24 18.16 23.91
CA GLU A 188 6.63 19.04 24.90
C GLU A 188 6.20 20.32 24.25
N VAL A 189 4.93 20.68 24.47
CA VAL A 189 4.36 21.97 24.05
C VAL A 189 3.80 22.70 25.26
N GLN A 190 3.83 24.03 25.21
CA GLN A 190 3.30 24.89 26.26
C GLN A 190 2.25 25.81 25.69
N ASP A 191 1.13 25.89 26.36
CA ASP A 191 0.08 26.89 26.09
C ASP A 191 0.62 28.28 26.42
N LYS A 192 0.52 29.21 25.46
CA LYS A 192 1.04 30.57 25.61
C LYS A 192 0.24 31.44 26.56
N ASP A 193 -1.01 31.09 26.78
CA ASP A 193 -1.93 31.91 27.57
C ASP A 193 -1.97 31.43 29.02
N SER A 194 -2.03 30.12 29.27
CA SER A 194 -2.06 29.55 30.63
C SER A 194 -0.68 29.15 31.16
N GLY A 195 0.32 28.97 30.32
CA GLY A 195 1.62 28.42 30.69
C GLY A 195 1.63 26.91 30.94
N GLU A 196 0.49 26.24 30.82
CA GLU A 196 0.36 24.79 31.02
C GLU A 196 1.11 24.02 29.93
N SER A 197 1.84 22.97 30.31
CA SER A 197 2.60 22.14 29.38
C SER A 197 1.92 20.78 29.12
N PHE A 198 2.07 20.29 27.89
CA PHE A 198 1.45 19.05 27.42
C PHE A 198 2.40 18.19 26.62
N ARG A 199 2.12 16.88 26.58
CA ARG A 199 2.77 15.92 25.70
C ARG A 199 2.01 15.80 24.38
N VAL A 200 2.72 15.91 23.28
CA VAL A 200 2.21 15.64 21.94
C VAL A 200 3.22 14.86 21.11
N MET A 201 2.78 14.25 20.02
CA MET A 201 3.63 13.43 19.15
C MET A 201 4.36 12.36 19.96
N GLN A 202 3.61 11.62 20.78
CA GLN A 202 4.11 10.59 21.68
C GLN A 202 4.60 9.39 20.87
N ARG A 203 5.92 9.19 20.89
CA ARG A 203 6.59 8.28 19.98
C ARG A 203 7.16 7.05 20.71
N TYR A 204 6.75 5.88 20.26
CA TYR A 204 7.44 4.60 20.47
C TYR A 204 8.54 4.43 19.41
N CYS A 205 9.48 3.52 19.59
CA CYS A 205 10.55 3.26 18.61
C CYS A 205 10.03 3.00 17.19
N SER A 206 8.84 2.37 17.06
CA SER A 206 8.21 2.01 15.79
C SER A 206 7.01 2.87 15.40
N SER A 207 6.82 4.05 16.00
CA SER A 207 5.63 4.90 15.73
C SER A 207 5.61 5.50 14.33
N VAL A 208 6.76 5.67 13.70
CA VAL A 208 6.93 6.22 12.34
C VAL A 208 7.92 5.35 11.58
N ARG A 209 7.92 5.47 10.24
CA ARG A 209 8.91 4.80 9.41
C ARG A 209 10.30 5.41 9.56
N ASP A 210 11.32 4.62 9.22
CA ASP A 210 12.73 5.02 9.14
C ASP A 210 12.97 6.24 8.24
N THR A 211 12.23 6.32 7.13
CA THR A 211 12.30 7.43 6.16
C THR A 211 11.57 8.70 6.60
N ALA A 212 10.86 8.68 7.73
CA ALA A 212 10.15 9.85 8.26
C ALA A 212 11.12 10.84 8.90
N ARG A 213 11.01 12.10 8.53
CA ARG A 213 11.78 13.17 9.17
C ARG A 213 11.02 13.77 10.35
N PHE A 214 11.08 13.09 11.49
CA PHE A 214 10.40 13.52 12.69
C PHE A 214 11.10 14.72 13.34
N ARG A 215 10.33 15.77 13.66
CA ARG A 215 10.76 16.97 14.40
C ARG A 215 9.63 17.50 15.25
N CYS A 216 9.94 18.09 16.38
CA CYS A 216 8.94 18.74 17.22
C CYS A 216 8.53 20.15 16.73
N SER A 217 9.18 20.70 15.71
CA SER A 217 8.86 22.04 15.19
C SER A 217 7.42 22.21 14.70
N GLU A 218 6.74 21.12 14.36
CA GLU A 218 5.35 21.12 13.89
C GLU A 218 4.35 20.64 14.97
N SER A 219 4.81 20.40 16.20
CA SER A 219 4.00 19.87 17.29
C SER A 219 2.79 20.78 17.65
N TRP A 220 2.94 22.08 17.44
CA TRP A 220 1.84 23.03 17.65
C TRP A 220 0.65 22.78 16.71
N ASP A 221 0.90 22.50 15.41
CA ASP A 221 -0.16 22.21 14.46
C ASP A 221 -0.68 20.77 14.62
N PHE A 222 0.23 19.83 14.91
CA PHE A 222 -0.14 18.44 15.22
C PHE A 222 -1.10 18.35 16.40
N ALA A 223 -0.84 19.11 17.48
CA ALA A 223 -1.71 19.15 18.68
C ALA A 223 -3.13 19.60 18.36
N VAL A 224 -3.28 20.59 17.50
CA VAL A 224 -4.59 21.16 17.15
C VAL A 224 -5.25 20.53 15.93
N PHE A 225 -4.54 19.64 15.23
CA PHE A 225 -5.04 18.97 14.03
C PHE A 225 -6.36 18.21 14.26
N PRO A 226 -6.53 17.40 15.34
CA PRO A 226 -7.78 16.71 15.58
C PRO A 226 -8.97 17.65 15.75
N GLN A 227 -8.77 18.81 16.38
CA GLN A 227 -9.82 19.80 16.56
C GLN A 227 -10.21 20.46 15.23
N LYS A 228 -9.23 20.88 14.42
CA LYS A 228 -9.48 21.42 13.07
C LYS A 228 -10.22 20.40 12.18
N ALA A 229 -9.86 19.13 12.27
CA ALA A 229 -10.52 18.03 11.57
C ALA A 229 -11.98 17.90 12.01
N ARG A 230 -12.25 17.95 13.30
CA ARG A 230 -13.59 17.90 13.88
C ARG A 230 -14.44 19.09 13.42
N ASP A 231 -13.89 20.28 13.38
CA ASP A 231 -14.60 21.49 12.93
C ASP A 231 -14.96 21.43 11.45
N ALA A 232 -14.05 20.88 10.61
CA ALA A 232 -14.35 20.64 9.20
C ALA A 232 -15.51 19.65 9.03
N ALA A 233 -15.48 18.53 9.78
CA ALA A 233 -16.54 17.54 9.75
C ALA A 233 -17.88 18.08 10.30
N ARG A 234 -17.86 18.86 11.37
CA ARG A 234 -19.06 19.46 11.98
C ARG A 234 -19.82 20.37 11.00
N LYS A 235 -19.11 21.17 10.21
CA LYS A 235 -19.72 21.97 9.14
C LYS A 235 -20.47 21.11 8.15
N ALA A 236 -19.89 19.95 7.78
CA ALA A 236 -20.48 19.03 6.82
C ALA A 236 -21.61 18.16 7.39
N GLN A 237 -21.79 18.14 8.70
CA GLN A 237 -22.92 17.47 9.37
C GLN A 237 -24.16 18.35 9.46
N SER A 238 -24.07 19.64 9.11
CA SER A 238 -25.26 20.51 9.10
C SER A 238 -26.25 20.05 8.02
N ARG A 239 -27.56 20.28 8.28
CA ARG A 239 -28.61 19.89 7.33
C ARG A 239 -28.55 20.64 6.01
N GLU A 240 -27.89 21.77 6.00
CA GLU A 240 -27.77 22.65 4.84
C GLU A 240 -26.54 22.32 4.00
N PHE A 241 -25.61 21.51 4.55
CA PHE A 241 -24.39 21.17 3.84
C PHE A 241 -24.68 20.14 2.74
N MET A 242 -24.25 20.47 1.54
CA MET A 242 -24.25 19.56 0.41
C MET A 242 -22.92 19.60 -0.30
N LEU A 243 -22.47 18.43 -0.74
CA LEU A 243 -21.31 18.36 -1.62
C LEU A 243 -21.59 19.05 -2.96
N PRO A 244 -20.56 19.59 -3.61
CA PRO A 244 -20.72 20.19 -4.95
C PRO A 244 -21.40 19.22 -5.93
N ASN A 245 -22.18 19.79 -6.85
CA ASN A 245 -22.83 19.08 -7.97
C ASN A 245 -23.86 18.00 -7.56
N ILE A 246 -24.20 17.87 -6.29
CA ILE A 246 -25.35 17.08 -5.87
C ILE A 246 -26.61 17.93 -6.11
N ALA A 247 -27.51 17.44 -6.97
CA ALA A 247 -28.73 18.16 -7.30
C ALA A 247 -29.61 18.32 -6.06
N GLN A 248 -30.07 19.56 -5.81
CA GLN A 248 -31.22 19.81 -4.94
C GLN A 248 -32.44 19.48 -5.76
N THR A 249 -33.11 18.39 -5.47
CA THR A 249 -34.39 18.07 -6.11
C THR A 249 -35.51 18.57 -5.23
N PRO A 250 -36.20 19.68 -5.60
CA PRO A 250 -37.41 20.07 -4.91
C PRO A 250 -38.50 19.01 -5.19
N GLY A 251 -38.97 18.34 -4.16
CA GLY A 251 -40.13 17.45 -4.27
C GLY A 251 -39.85 16.01 -4.75
N GLY A 252 -38.64 15.56 -4.66
CA GLY A 252 -38.09 14.46 -4.92
C GLY A 252 -38.17 13.05 -5.02
N GLN A 253 -38.48 12.45 -6.12
CA GLN A 253 -38.31 11.03 -6.42
C GLN A 253 -37.52 10.89 -7.72
N GLN A 254 -36.31 11.44 -7.77
CA GLN A 254 -35.41 11.17 -8.87
C GLN A 254 -34.47 10.03 -8.42
N GLU A 255 -34.37 9.00 -9.23
CA GLU A 255 -33.37 7.95 -9.04
C GLU A 255 -31.97 8.55 -8.86
N PRO A 256 -31.18 8.05 -7.92
CA PRO A 256 -29.84 8.58 -7.68
C PRO A 256 -28.97 8.34 -8.93
N ARG A 257 -28.16 9.32 -9.27
CA ARG A 257 -27.24 9.23 -10.41
C ARG A 257 -26.04 8.39 -10.04
N ASP A 258 -25.96 7.20 -10.61
CA ASP A 258 -24.84 6.28 -10.49
C ASP A 258 -23.83 6.50 -11.59
N GLY A 259 -22.56 6.31 -11.27
CA GLY A 259 -21.53 6.40 -12.30
C GLY A 259 -20.15 6.06 -11.81
N ILE A 260 -19.26 5.90 -12.78
CA ILE A 260 -17.84 5.63 -12.56
C ILE A 260 -17.07 6.96 -12.61
N VAL A 261 -16.19 7.17 -11.65
CA VAL A 261 -15.25 8.29 -11.62
C VAL A 261 -13.83 7.75 -11.79
N MET A 262 -13.10 8.32 -12.74
CA MET A 262 -11.72 7.94 -13.03
C MET A 262 -10.86 9.20 -13.14
N VAL A 263 -9.63 9.15 -12.61
CA VAL A 263 -8.63 10.21 -12.80
C VAL A 263 -7.59 9.75 -13.80
N VAL A 264 -7.32 10.59 -14.80
CA VAL A 264 -6.37 10.29 -15.85
C VAL A 264 -5.25 11.32 -15.93
N TYR A 265 -4.06 10.84 -16.25
CA TYR A 265 -2.88 11.65 -16.53
C TYR A 265 -2.09 10.97 -17.68
N PRO A 266 -1.14 11.66 -18.34
CA PRO A 266 -0.55 11.18 -19.59
C PRO A 266 -0.09 9.73 -19.60
N LYS A 267 0.59 9.28 -18.54
CA LYS A 267 1.12 7.90 -18.46
C LYS A 267 0.03 6.82 -18.39
N LEU A 268 -1.19 7.16 -18.00
CA LEU A 268 -2.28 6.19 -17.83
C LEU A 268 -3.38 6.33 -18.88
N LEU A 269 -3.20 7.18 -19.91
CA LEU A 269 -4.23 7.35 -20.93
C LEU A 269 -4.52 6.04 -21.70
N ALA A 270 -3.48 5.32 -22.13
CA ALA A 270 -3.67 4.03 -22.80
C ALA A 270 -4.33 3.00 -21.88
N SER A 271 -3.95 3.00 -20.61
CA SER A 271 -4.55 2.14 -19.59
C SER A 271 -6.03 2.50 -19.35
N ALA A 272 -6.34 3.80 -19.21
CA ALA A 272 -7.72 4.29 -19.09
C ALA A 272 -8.57 3.92 -20.30
N TYR A 273 -8.06 4.15 -21.51
CA TYR A 273 -8.72 3.76 -22.74
C TYR A 273 -9.03 2.27 -22.76
N ALA A 274 -8.04 1.42 -22.44
CA ALA A 274 -8.22 -0.02 -22.38
C ALA A 274 -9.28 -0.44 -21.36
N THR A 275 -9.25 0.15 -20.15
CA THR A 275 -10.24 -0.14 -19.10
C THR A 275 -11.65 0.26 -19.53
N ILE A 276 -11.81 1.43 -20.16
CA ILE A 276 -13.12 1.90 -20.64
C ILE A 276 -13.65 1.01 -21.77
N ARG A 277 -12.77 0.64 -22.73
CA ARG A 277 -13.13 -0.29 -23.80
C ARG A 277 -13.58 -1.65 -23.24
N ALA A 278 -12.84 -2.17 -22.24
CA ALA A 278 -13.23 -3.42 -21.59
C ALA A 278 -14.60 -3.29 -20.91
N LEU A 279 -14.86 -2.20 -20.19
CA LEU A 279 -16.16 -1.93 -19.58
C LEU A 279 -17.30 -1.96 -20.61
N ARG A 280 -17.11 -1.31 -21.77
CA ARG A 280 -18.15 -1.18 -22.80
C ARG A 280 -18.30 -2.41 -23.66
N GLU A 281 -17.19 -2.97 -24.16
CA GLU A 281 -17.22 -3.99 -25.21
C GLU A 281 -17.18 -5.43 -24.69
N LEU A 282 -16.57 -5.63 -23.51
CA LEU A 282 -16.43 -6.99 -22.95
C LEU A 282 -17.40 -7.24 -21.80
N LEU A 283 -17.79 -6.18 -21.07
CA LEU A 283 -18.54 -6.31 -19.82
C LEU A 283 -19.96 -5.72 -19.89
N ASP A 284 -20.37 -5.17 -21.04
CA ASP A 284 -21.68 -4.54 -21.27
C ASP A 284 -22.08 -3.55 -20.15
N CYS A 285 -21.09 -2.80 -19.65
CA CYS A 285 -21.31 -1.81 -18.60
C CYS A 285 -21.70 -0.46 -19.21
N GLU A 286 -22.94 -0.04 -19.00
CA GLU A 286 -23.50 1.23 -19.52
C GLU A 286 -23.39 2.39 -18.53
N LEU A 287 -22.85 2.19 -17.32
CA LEU A 287 -22.70 3.26 -16.33
C LEU A 287 -22.00 4.47 -16.94
N PRO A 288 -22.53 5.68 -16.77
CA PRO A 288 -21.83 6.89 -17.22
C PRO A 288 -20.49 7.04 -16.50
N ILE A 289 -19.52 7.63 -17.22
CA ILE A 289 -18.14 7.77 -16.73
C ILE A 289 -17.75 9.23 -16.71
N GLU A 290 -17.19 9.70 -15.58
CA GLU A 290 -16.46 10.96 -15.53
C GLU A 290 -14.96 10.72 -15.56
N LEU A 291 -14.29 11.31 -16.56
CA LEU A 291 -12.84 11.35 -16.67
C LEU A 291 -12.31 12.69 -16.16
N TRP A 292 -11.69 12.65 -15.00
CA TRP A 292 -11.11 13.83 -14.37
C TRP A 292 -9.62 13.96 -14.70
N PHE A 293 -9.18 15.16 -15.09
CA PHE A 293 -7.80 15.41 -15.49
C PHE A 293 -7.35 16.82 -15.11
N ARG A 294 -6.05 17.02 -15.08
CA ARG A 294 -5.44 18.35 -14.90
C ARG A 294 -5.04 18.91 -16.26
N PRO A 295 -5.60 20.08 -16.67
CA PRO A 295 -5.29 20.67 -17.99
C PRO A 295 -3.79 20.91 -18.19
N GLN A 296 -3.05 21.30 -17.13
CA GLN A 296 -1.62 21.55 -17.18
C GLN A 296 -0.79 20.30 -17.51
N GLU A 297 -1.27 19.11 -17.12
CA GLU A 297 -0.62 17.82 -17.43
C GLU A 297 -1.00 17.35 -18.84
N MET A 298 -2.23 17.63 -19.27
CA MET A 298 -2.76 17.15 -20.54
C MET A 298 -2.46 18.07 -21.73
N LYS A 299 -2.03 19.31 -21.53
CA LYS A 299 -1.79 20.32 -22.58
C LYS A 299 -0.81 19.89 -23.68
N TYR A 300 0.04 18.91 -23.40
CA TYR A 300 1.00 18.34 -24.35
C TYR A 300 0.46 17.11 -25.10
N PHE A 301 -0.79 16.74 -24.84
CA PHE A 301 -1.45 15.55 -25.38
C PHE A 301 -2.87 15.87 -25.92
N PRO A 302 -3.08 16.99 -26.65
CA PRO A 302 -4.41 17.43 -27.03
C PRO A 302 -5.11 16.45 -27.97
N GLU A 303 -4.36 15.78 -28.84
CA GLU A 303 -4.92 14.89 -29.87
C GLU A 303 -5.33 13.53 -29.28
N ALA A 304 -4.57 12.99 -28.30
CA ALA A 304 -4.98 11.80 -27.58
C ALA A 304 -6.30 12.03 -26.81
N PHE A 305 -6.49 13.26 -26.35
CA PHE A 305 -7.70 13.65 -25.65
C PHE A 305 -8.88 13.86 -26.62
N ALA A 306 -8.63 14.46 -27.78
CA ALA A 306 -9.64 14.67 -28.83
C ALA A 306 -10.24 13.35 -29.32
N GLN A 307 -9.42 12.31 -29.43
CA GLN A 307 -9.88 11.01 -29.92
C GLN A 307 -10.65 10.21 -28.84
N LEU A 308 -10.28 10.34 -27.57
CA LEU A 308 -11.15 9.85 -26.50
C LEU A 308 -12.51 10.54 -26.53
N HIS A 309 -12.55 11.82 -26.89
CA HIS A 309 -13.76 12.59 -27.08
C HIS A 309 -14.59 12.11 -28.26
N GLU A 310 -13.95 11.88 -29.41
CA GLU A 310 -14.59 11.39 -30.63
C GLU A 310 -15.23 10.03 -30.39
N TRP A 311 -14.47 9.10 -29.82
CA TRP A 311 -14.98 7.78 -29.47
C TRP A 311 -16.14 7.84 -28.47
N SER A 312 -16.11 8.77 -27.51
CA SER A 312 -17.21 8.96 -26.56
C SER A 312 -18.50 9.43 -27.22
N SER A 313 -18.39 10.07 -28.39
CA SER A 313 -19.53 10.62 -29.17
C SER A 313 -20.20 9.56 -30.03
N GLU A 314 -19.55 8.44 -30.34
CA GLU A 314 -20.03 7.38 -31.23
C GLU A 314 -21.00 6.37 -30.61
N GLY A 315 -21.50 6.61 -29.39
CA GLY A 315 -22.65 5.87 -28.84
C GLY A 315 -22.35 4.79 -27.82
N SER A 316 -21.14 4.71 -27.29
CA SER A 316 -20.72 3.69 -26.31
C SER A 316 -20.93 4.08 -24.84
N GLY A 317 -22.05 4.73 -24.52
CA GLY A 317 -22.35 5.24 -23.17
C GLY A 317 -21.72 6.62 -22.91
N THR A 318 -22.31 7.38 -21.98
CA THR A 318 -21.89 8.77 -21.73
C THR A 318 -20.55 8.83 -21.02
N ILE A 319 -19.54 9.41 -21.67
CA ILE A 319 -18.26 9.77 -21.03
C ILE A 319 -18.20 11.29 -20.94
N THR A 320 -17.96 11.83 -19.76
CA THR A 320 -17.86 13.26 -19.53
C THR A 320 -16.46 13.60 -19.04
N PHE A 321 -15.84 14.58 -19.68
CA PHE A 321 -14.52 15.09 -19.30
C PHE A 321 -14.64 16.22 -18.30
N ARG A 322 -13.86 16.14 -17.20
CA ARG A 322 -13.90 17.07 -16.09
C ARG A 322 -12.52 17.61 -15.77
N GLU A 323 -12.38 18.91 -15.69
CA GLU A 323 -11.11 19.55 -15.37
C GLU A 323 -10.90 19.70 -13.86
N ILE A 324 -9.66 19.47 -13.43
CA ILE A 324 -9.18 19.81 -12.09
C ILE A 324 -8.35 21.08 -12.23
N ASP A 325 -9.02 22.22 -12.11
CA ASP A 325 -8.46 23.57 -12.30
C ASP A 325 -7.86 24.16 -11.01
N LYS A 326 -8.11 23.53 -9.86
CA LYS A 326 -7.69 24.03 -8.56
C LYS A 326 -6.17 23.93 -8.37
N PRO A 327 -5.46 25.07 -8.21
CA PRO A 327 -4.03 25.08 -7.91
C PRO A 327 -3.71 24.27 -6.65
N GLY A 328 -2.63 23.47 -6.69
CA GLY A 328 -2.18 22.66 -5.54
C GLY A 328 -2.87 21.31 -5.37
N VAL A 329 -3.91 21.01 -6.14
CA VAL A 329 -4.48 19.64 -6.22
C VAL A 329 -3.64 18.83 -7.21
N VAL A 330 -2.72 18.01 -6.67
CA VAL A 330 -1.76 17.22 -7.45
C VAL A 330 -1.64 15.81 -6.89
N GLY A 331 -1.16 14.85 -7.70
CA GLY A 331 -0.93 13.47 -7.27
C GLY A 331 -2.20 12.85 -6.67
N PHE A 332 -2.08 12.18 -5.54
CA PHE A 332 -3.20 11.48 -4.90
C PHE A 332 -4.39 12.39 -4.50
N ALA A 333 -4.16 13.70 -4.31
CA ALA A 333 -5.24 14.63 -4.00
C ALA A 333 -6.24 14.80 -5.16
N THR A 334 -5.87 14.47 -6.40
CA THR A 334 -6.76 14.54 -7.56
C THR A 334 -7.91 13.54 -7.47
N LYS A 335 -7.66 12.34 -6.94
CA LYS A 335 -8.69 11.32 -6.67
C LYS A 335 -9.74 11.84 -5.69
N VAL A 336 -9.29 12.34 -4.55
CA VAL A 336 -10.19 12.90 -3.53
C VAL A 336 -10.99 14.08 -4.10
N PHE A 337 -10.35 14.93 -4.90
CA PHE A 337 -11.02 16.05 -5.56
C PHE A 337 -12.11 15.57 -6.53
N ALA A 338 -11.80 14.58 -7.37
CA ALA A 338 -12.73 14.03 -8.35
C ALA A 338 -13.97 13.41 -7.68
N ILE A 339 -13.75 12.56 -6.67
CA ILE A 339 -14.87 11.98 -5.90
C ILE A 339 -15.70 13.07 -5.22
N TYR A 340 -15.04 14.06 -4.59
CA TYR A 340 -15.72 15.14 -3.87
C TYR A 340 -16.55 16.05 -4.78
N HIS A 341 -16.09 16.31 -6.00
CA HIS A 341 -16.70 17.21 -6.98
C HIS A 341 -17.50 16.50 -8.09
N SER A 342 -17.62 15.18 -8.09
CA SER A 342 -18.37 14.42 -9.09
C SER A 342 -19.81 14.92 -9.23
N PHE A 343 -20.39 14.73 -10.40
CA PHE A 343 -21.80 15.00 -10.67
C PHE A 343 -22.70 13.79 -10.36
N PHE A 344 -22.11 12.64 -10.06
CA PHE A 344 -22.83 11.46 -9.61
C PHE A 344 -23.13 11.54 -8.11
N GLU A 345 -24.24 10.99 -7.70
CA GLU A 345 -24.62 10.88 -6.29
C GLU A 345 -24.00 9.65 -5.64
N ARG A 346 -24.00 8.53 -6.38
CA ARG A 346 -23.33 7.30 -5.98
C ARG A 346 -22.18 7.04 -6.96
N VAL A 347 -20.99 6.98 -6.43
CA VAL A 347 -19.74 6.93 -7.18
C VAL A 347 -19.05 5.60 -6.98
N LEU A 348 -18.79 4.89 -8.08
CA LEU A 348 -17.74 3.88 -8.14
C LEU A 348 -16.48 4.57 -8.66
N PHE A 349 -15.51 4.79 -7.79
CA PHE A 349 -14.19 5.24 -8.21
C PHE A 349 -13.36 4.06 -8.72
N LEU A 350 -12.70 4.21 -9.86
CA LEU A 350 -11.73 3.26 -10.41
C LEU A 350 -10.46 3.99 -10.81
N ASP A 351 -9.32 3.51 -10.36
CA ASP A 351 -8.04 3.92 -10.95
C ASP A 351 -7.99 3.45 -12.42
N ALA A 352 -7.35 4.23 -13.27
CA ALA A 352 -7.30 4.00 -14.72
C ALA A 352 -6.65 2.67 -15.14
N ASP A 353 -5.95 2.02 -14.23
CA ASP A 353 -5.29 0.72 -14.39
C ASP A 353 -5.89 -0.38 -13.51
N ASN A 354 -7.14 -0.17 -13.08
CA ASN A 354 -7.91 -1.11 -12.30
C ASN A 354 -9.15 -1.54 -13.11
N VAL A 355 -9.14 -2.76 -13.61
CA VAL A 355 -10.19 -3.28 -14.50
C VAL A 355 -11.06 -4.29 -13.77
N PRO A 356 -12.40 -4.18 -13.85
CA PRO A 356 -13.29 -5.23 -13.39
C PRO A 356 -13.28 -6.43 -14.36
N VAL A 357 -13.56 -7.64 -13.84
CA VAL A 357 -13.66 -8.86 -14.65
C VAL A 357 -15.10 -9.18 -15.05
N ARG A 358 -16.07 -8.44 -14.52
CA ARG A 358 -17.49 -8.46 -14.89
C ARG A 358 -18.09 -7.08 -14.67
N SER A 359 -19.28 -6.83 -15.24
CA SER A 359 -19.95 -5.53 -15.07
C SER A 359 -20.08 -5.16 -13.59
N PRO A 360 -19.57 -4.01 -13.16
CA PRO A 360 -19.65 -3.60 -11.75
C PRO A 360 -20.99 -2.95 -11.38
N THR A 361 -21.96 -2.88 -12.29
CA THR A 361 -23.25 -2.20 -12.09
C THR A 361 -24.00 -2.76 -10.88
N PHE A 362 -23.89 -4.09 -10.63
CA PHE A 362 -24.56 -4.74 -9.49
C PHE A 362 -24.13 -4.18 -8.13
N LEU A 363 -22.98 -3.57 -8.02
CA LEU A 363 -22.46 -3.02 -6.77
C LEU A 363 -23.39 -1.96 -6.19
N PHE A 364 -24.06 -1.16 -7.02
CA PHE A 364 -24.96 -0.10 -6.59
C PHE A 364 -26.28 -0.63 -5.96
N SER A 365 -26.60 -1.89 -6.19
CA SER A 365 -27.75 -2.60 -5.61
C SER A 365 -27.33 -3.68 -4.61
N SER A 366 -26.04 -3.86 -4.35
CA SER A 366 -25.56 -4.84 -3.38
C SER A 366 -26.05 -4.53 -1.97
N PRO A 367 -26.40 -5.56 -1.17
CA PRO A 367 -26.88 -5.37 0.20
C PRO A 367 -25.93 -4.54 1.06
N GLU A 368 -24.63 -4.77 0.92
CA GLU A 368 -23.56 -4.09 1.65
C GLU A 368 -23.57 -2.58 1.36
N PHE A 369 -23.71 -2.18 0.10
CA PHE A 369 -23.78 -0.79 -0.28
C PHE A 369 -25.11 -0.15 0.10
N VAL A 370 -26.22 -0.83 -0.16
CA VAL A 370 -27.55 -0.32 0.20
C VAL A 370 -27.65 -0.04 1.70
N GLN A 371 -27.11 -0.95 2.52
CA GLN A 371 -27.12 -0.81 3.96
C GLN A 371 -26.18 0.32 4.44
N THR A 372 -24.94 0.32 3.98
CA THR A 372 -23.89 1.21 4.53
C THR A 372 -23.69 2.49 3.75
N GLY A 373 -23.92 2.49 2.44
CA GLY A 373 -23.62 3.58 1.52
C GLY A 373 -22.14 3.78 1.21
N ALA A 374 -21.25 2.90 1.74
CA ALA A 374 -19.83 2.90 1.42
C ALA A 374 -19.28 1.49 1.46
N VAL A 375 -18.58 1.09 0.40
CA VAL A 375 -17.88 -0.19 0.31
C VAL A 375 -16.42 0.08 0.00
N PHE A 376 -15.53 -0.48 0.82
CA PHE A 376 -14.09 -0.36 0.72
C PHE A 376 -13.45 -1.74 0.57
N TRP A 377 -12.25 -1.76 0.00
CA TRP A 377 -11.49 -2.99 -0.25
C TRP A 377 -10.20 -3.01 0.56
N PRO A 378 -9.79 -4.19 1.08
CA PRO A 378 -8.55 -4.33 1.83
C PRO A 378 -7.32 -4.23 0.93
N ASP A 379 -6.23 -3.68 1.47
CA ASP A 379 -4.89 -3.76 0.89
C ASP A 379 -4.20 -5.07 1.34
N PHE A 380 -3.03 -5.37 0.80
CA PHE A 380 -2.14 -6.44 1.26
C PHE A 380 -1.69 -6.28 2.73
N TRP A 381 -1.77 -5.07 3.28
CA TRP A 381 -1.19 -4.72 4.56
C TRP A 381 -2.22 -4.73 5.68
N HIS A 382 -1.77 -5.16 6.85
CA HIS A 382 -2.56 -5.22 8.07
C HIS A 382 -1.63 -5.01 9.29
N PRO A 383 -2.12 -4.79 10.52
CA PRO A 383 -1.28 -4.45 11.67
C PRO A 383 -0.14 -5.42 11.98
N GLY A 384 -0.29 -6.70 11.62
CA GLY A 384 0.79 -7.70 11.76
C GLY A 384 1.84 -7.65 10.65
N LYS A 385 1.59 -6.94 9.56
CA LYS A 385 2.51 -6.73 8.45
C LYS A 385 2.14 -5.43 7.71
N THR A 386 2.66 -4.32 8.16
CA THR A 386 2.42 -2.99 7.61
C THR A 386 3.69 -2.40 7.03
N ILE A 387 3.55 -1.61 5.94
CA ILE A 387 4.66 -0.84 5.36
C ILE A 387 4.68 0.63 5.80
N PHE A 388 3.63 1.09 6.49
CA PHE A 388 3.50 2.46 6.99
C PHE A 388 3.39 2.53 8.52
N ASN A 389 3.72 1.43 9.21
CA ASN A 389 3.64 1.30 10.66
C ASN A 389 2.22 1.61 11.21
N ILE A 390 1.17 1.26 10.45
CA ILE A 390 -0.23 1.37 10.93
C ILE A 390 -0.52 0.17 11.85
N GLN A 391 0.04 0.23 13.04
CA GLN A 391 -0.01 -0.76 14.11
C GLN A 391 -0.34 -0.04 15.45
N PRO A 392 -0.57 -0.73 16.58
CA PRO A 392 -1.04 -0.10 17.82
C PRO A 392 -0.26 1.14 18.28
N HIS A 393 1.05 1.18 18.04
CA HIS A 393 1.92 2.28 18.45
C HIS A 393 2.14 3.35 17.37
N SER A 394 1.40 3.29 16.27
CA SER A 394 1.52 4.30 15.21
C SER A 394 1.08 5.67 15.70
N LEU A 395 1.87 6.68 15.35
CA LEU A 395 1.55 8.09 15.65
C LEU A 395 0.26 8.56 14.93
N VAL A 396 -0.22 7.82 13.94
CA VAL A 396 -1.45 8.16 13.23
C VAL A 396 -2.67 8.19 14.16
N TRP A 397 -2.69 7.35 15.19
CA TRP A 397 -3.82 7.27 16.12
C TRP A 397 -3.92 8.52 17.01
N GLU A 398 -2.78 9.06 17.44
CA GLU A 398 -2.75 10.34 18.16
C GLU A 398 -3.15 11.49 17.22
N LEU A 399 -2.60 11.54 15.99
CA LEU A 399 -2.94 12.56 14.99
C LEU A 399 -4.45 12.61 14.71
N LEU A 400 -5.10 11.47 14.66
CA LEU A 400 -6.53 11.37 14.36
C LEU A 400 -7.41 11.46 15.62
N ASP A 401 -6.82 11.44 16.82
CA ASP A 401 -7.56 11.30 18.07
C ASP A 401 -8.53 10.10 17.98
N LEU A 402 -7.96 8.93 17.65
CA LEU A 402 -8.68 7.67 17.51
C LEU A 402 -7.97 6.57 18.31
N PRO A 403 -8.71 5.64 18.91
CA PRO A 403 -8.11 4.40 19.38
C PRO A 403 -7.62 3.56 18.20
N PHE A 404 -6.64 2.70 18.45
CA PHE A 404 -6.21 1.72 17.45
C PHE A 404 -7.34 0.81 17.01
N VAL A 405 -7.52 0.66 15.70
CA VAL A 405 -8.48 -0.27 15.11
C VAL A 405 -7.75 -1.35 14.35
N SER A 406 -7.92 -2.61 14.79
CA SER A 406 -7.29 -3.78 14.17
C SER A 406 -8.07 -4.23 12.94
N MET A 407 -7.69 -3.76 11.75
CA MET A 407 -8.28 -4.14 10.46
C MET A 407 -7.22 -4.08 9.36
N PHE A 408 -7.53 -4.57 8.16
CA PHE A 408 -6.68 -4.34 6.99
C PHE A 408 -6.53 -2.84 6.71
N GLU A 409 -5.39 -2.45 6.14
CA GLU A 409 -5.26 -1.17 5.47
C GLU A 409 -6.21 -1.15 4.27
N GLN A 410 -6.61 0.04 3.84
CA GLN A 410 -7.53 0.18 2.73
C GLN A 410 -6.77 0.32 1.41
N GLU A 411 -7.22 -0.38 0.38
CA GLU A 411 -6.88 -0.07 -1.00
C GLU A 411 -7.86 0.96 -1.57
N SER A 412 -7.38 1.91 -2.35
CA SER A 412 -8.20 2.96 -2.95
C SER A 412 -8.17 2.98 -4.49
N GLY A 413 -7.66 1.91 -5.12
CA GLY A 413 -7.77 1.71 -6.57
C GLY A 413 -9.21 1.51 -7.04
N GLN A 414 -10.09 1.13 -6.11
CA GLN A 414 -11.55 1.15 -6.24
C GLN A 414 -12.17 1.50 -4.89
N LEU A 415 -13.27 2.24 -4.93
CA LEU A 415 -14.14 2.45 -3.78
C LEU A 415 -15.54 2.87 -4.26
N LEU A 416 -16.56 2.51 -3.49
CA LEU A 416 -17.94 2.81 -3.80
C LEU A 416 -18.54 3.64 -2.68
N VAL A 417 -19.08 4.82 -2.99
CA VAL A 417 -19.56 5.78 -2.00
C VAL A 417 -20.84 6.48 -2.45
N ASP A 418 -21.83 6.50 -1.58
CA ASP A 418 -22.97 7.39 -1.66
C ASP A 418 -22.61 8.75 -1.07
N ARG A 419 -22.44 9.75 -1.94
CA ARG A 419 -21.97 11.08 -1.58
C ARG A 419 -23.00 11.89 -0.79
N ARG A 420 -24.29 11.57 -0.90
CA ARG A 420 -25.33 12.21 -0.06
C ARG A 420 -25.22 11.73 1.38
N ARG A 421 -25.12 10.42 1.57
CA ARG A 421 -25.05 9.81 2.91
C ARG A 421 -23.73 10.11 3.62
N HIS A 422 -22.66 10.29 2.86
CA HIS A 422 -21.28 10.40 3.36
C HIS A 422 -20.62 11.76 3.09
N ALA A 423 -21.40 12.84 3.07
CA ALA A 423 -20.87 14.18 2.85
C ALA A 423 -19.81 14.59 3.91
N ALA A 424 -20.08 14.32 5.19
CA ALA A 424 -19.17 14.65 6.28
C ALA A 424 -17.86 13.82 6.25
N PRO A 425 -17.88 12.49 6.08
CA PRO A 425 -16.64 11.73 5.86
C PRO A 425 -15.82 12.23 4.66
N LEU A 426 -16.46 12.54 3.54
CA LEU A 426 -15.76 13.05 2.35
C LEU A 426 -15.16 14.44 2.59
N GLU A 427 -15.83 15.32 3.32
CA GLU A 427 -15.25 16.61 3.73
C GLU A 427 -14.01 16.38 4.61
N LEU A 428 -14.06 15.39 5.51
CA LEU A 428 -12.93 15.06 6.36
C LEU A 428 -11.76 14.48 5.57
N VAL A 429 -11.99 13.62 4.57
CA VAL A 429 -10.94 13.15 3.64
C VAL A 429 -10.31 14.31 2.89
N LYS A 430 -11.14 15.25 2.40
CA LYS A 430 -10.66 16.47 1.75
C LYS A 430 -9.79 17.30 2.71
N PHE A 431 -10.18 17.44 3.96
CA PHE A 431 -9.38 18.12 4.98
C PHE A 431 -8.04 17.41 5.16
N TYR A 432 -8.01 16.08 5.36
CA TYR A 432 -6.78 15.30 5.54
C TYR A 432 -5.80 15.46 4.37
N THR A 433 -6.30 15.54 3.15
CA THR A 433 -5.47 15.69 1.94
C THR A 433 -4.97 17.12 1.74
N SER A 434 -5.79 18.12 2.08
CA SER A 434 -5.52 19.54 1.78
C SER A 434 -4.85 20.29 2.92
N HIS A 435 -4.90 19.77 4.15
CA HIS A 435 -4.29 20.43 5.33
C HIS A 435 -2.78 20.61 5.15
N ARG A 436 -2.28 21.75 5.60
CA ARG A 436 -0.84 22.04 5.57
C ARG A 436 -0.39 22.53 6.96
N PRO A 437 0.69 21.95 7.52
CA PRO A 437 1.54 20.90 6.95
C PRO A 437 0.81 19.55 6.79
N ASN A 438 1.14 18.78 5.75
CA ASN A 438 0.57 17.44 5.59
C ASN A 438 1.32 16.44 6.48
N HIS A 439 0.78 16.16 7.65
CA HIS A 439 1.39 15.25 8.63
C HIS A 439 1.44 13.81 8.12
N PHE A 440 0.46 13.34 7.35
CA PHE A 440 0.47 11.98 6.80
C PHE A 440 1.66 11.74 5.87
N ASP A 441 1.97 12.70 5.01
CA ASP A 441 3.10 12.57 4.10
C ASP A 441 4.44 12.82 4.79
N LYS A 442 4.55 13.86 5.63
CA LYS A 442 5.80 14.22 6.31
C LYS A 442 6.27 13.16 7.29
N LEU A 443 5.36 12.59 8.06
CA LEU A 443 5.63 11.54 9.05
C LEU A 443 5.48 10.14 8.47
N LYS A 444 5.16 10.01 7.17
CA LYS A 444 4.95 8.73 6.47
C LYS A 444 3.94 7.83 7.18
N LEU A 445 2.82 8.41 7.62
CA LEU A 445 1.77 7.71 8.38
C LEU A 445 0.74 6.98 7.50
N ALA A 446 0.68 7.32 6.22
CA ALA A 446 -0.17 6.68 5.22
C ALA A 446 0.48 6.76 3.84
N HIS A 447 0.03 5.95 2.89
CA HIS A 447 0.47 6.01 1.49
C HIS A 447 -0.58 6.71 0.62
N GLY A 448 -0.27 7.95 0.26
CA GLY A 448 -1.19 8.73 -0.57
C GLY A 448 -2.52 8.97 0.13
N ASP A 449 -3.61 8.59 -0.54
CA ASP A 449 -4.98 8.79 -0.07
C ASP A 449 -5.63 7.52 0.48
N LYS A 450 -5.05 6.33 0.27
CA LYS A 450 -5.74 5.05 0.46
C LYS A 450 -6.40 4.89 1.84
N ASP A 451 -5.68 5.09 2.91
CA ASP A 451 -6.20 4.91 4.28
C ASP A 451 -6.99 6.11 4.79
N LEU A 452 -6.89 7.28 4.14
CA LEU A 452 -7.57 8.49 4.58
C LEU A 452 -9.09 8.35 4.54
N PHE A 453 -9.63 7.55 3.62
CA PHE A 453 -11.06 7.27 3.55
C PHE A 453 -11.50 6.50 4.80
N ARG A 454 -10.96 5.31 5.07
CA ARG A 454 -11.36 4.54 6.26
C ARG A 454 -11.13 5.33 7.56
N PHE A 455 -10.06 6.11 7.66
CA PHE A 455 -9.81 6.95 8.83
C PHE A 455 -10.91 8.00 9.05
N ALA A 456 -11.41 8.62 7.98
CA ALA A 456 -12.50 9.58 8.08
C ALA A 456 -13.81 8.93 8.51
N TRP A 457 -14.14 7.74 7.96
CA TRP A 457 -15.32 6.98 8.38
C TRP A 457 -15.21 6.50 9.82
N LEU A 458 -14.06 5.95 10.23
CA LEU A 458 -13.82 5.56 11.61
C LEU A 458 -13.93 6.75 12.58
N LYS A 459 -13.36 7.92 12.21
CA LYS A 459 -13.39 9.12 13.05
C LYS A 459 -14.80 9.61 13.31
N LEU A 460 -15.70 9.47 12.36
CA LEU A 460 -17.07 9.93 12.46
C LEU A 460 -18.06 8.83 12.86
N GLY A 461 -17.60 7.59 13.07
CA GLY A 461 -18.49 6.44 13.31
C GLY A 461 -19.46 6.21 12.15
N ALA A 462 -19.08 6.63 10.92
CA ALA A 462 -19.91 6.46 9.75
C ALA A 462 -19.90 5.00 9.29
N ALA A 463 -21.08 4.50 8.87
CA ALA A 463 -21.20 3.12 8.41
C ALA A 463 -20.42 2.91 7.09
N PHE A 464 -19.70 1.80 6.98
CA PHE A 464 -19.10 1.30 5.76
C PHE A 464 -18.96 -0.21 5.82
N HIS A 465 -18.89 -0.83 4.67
CA HIS A 465 -18.56 -2.24 4.54
C HIS A 465 -17.13 -2.39 4.01
N MET A 466 -16.26 -3.06 4.75
CA MET A 466 -14.95 -3.48 4.27
C MET A 466 -15.09 -4.90 3.73
N ILE A 467 -14.76 -5.12 2.46
CA ILE A 467 -14.77 -6.46 1.88
C ILE A 467 -13.93 -7.39 2.74
N GLU A 468 -14.53 -8.52 3.15
CA GLU A 468 -13.90 -9.44 4.09
C GLU A 468 -12.83 -10.32 3.43
N SER A 469 -13.04 -10.65 2.14
CA SER A 469 -12.09 -11.44 1.36
C SER A 469 -10.77 -10.67 1.19
N PRO A 470 -9.65 -11.21 1.71
CA PRO A 470 -8.36 -10.54 1.55
C PRO A 470 -7.95 -10.53 0.07
N PRO A 471 -7.13 -9.54 -0.35
CA PRO A 471 -6.73 -9.46 -1.75
C PRO A 471 -5.87 -10.66 -2.16
N ALA A 472 -6.10 -11.16 -3.37
CA ALA A 472 -5.25 -12.12 -4.05
C ALA A 472 -4.24 -11.41 -4.96
N VAL A 473 -3.38 -12.16 -5.62
CA VAL A 473 -2.32 -11.64 -6.50
C VAL A 473 -2.37 -12.34 -7.85
N ALA A 474 -2.40 -11.59 -8.93
CA ALA A 474 -2.12 -12.11 -10.27
C ALA A 474 -0.71 -11.72 -10.69
N GLY A 475 -0.04 -12.62 -11.44
CA GLY A 475 1.35 -12.42 -11.83
C GLY A 475 1.83 -13.41 -12.87
N LYS A 476 3.11 -13.33 -13.16
CA LYS A 476 3.81 -14.15 -14.15
C LYS A 476 4.67 -15.22 -13.46
N VAL A 477 4.64 -16.43 -14.00
CA VAL A 477 5.58 -17.49 -13.64
C VAL A 477 6.63 -17.57 -14.74
N VAL A 478 7.90 -17.56 -14.35
CA VAL A 478 9.06 -17.76 -15.23
C VAL A 478 9.98 -18.73 -14.51
N ASN A 479 10.33 -19.86 -15.14
CA ASN A 479 11.22 -20.88 -14.58
C ASN A 479 10.84 -21.28 -13.13
N ASP A 480 9.56 -21.62 -12.92
CA ASP A 480 8.98 -21.97 -11.61
C ASP A 480 8.96 -20.85 -10.54
N SER A 481 9.46 -19.67 -10.86
CA SER A 481 9.40 -18.49 -10.00
C SER A 481 8.20 -17.64 -10.36
N PHE A 482 7.35 -17.35 -9.38
CA PHE A 482 6.19 -16.46 -9.54
C PHE A 482 6.57 -15.04 -9.15
N CYS A 483 6.11 -14.07 -9.91
CA CYS A 483 6.16 -12.65 -9.57
C CYS A 483 4.77 -12.04 -9.66
N GLY A 484 4.17 -11.76 -8.52
CA GLY A 484 2.87 -11.07 -8.44
C GLY A 484 3.03 -9.58 -8.73
N MET A 485 2.21 -9.06 -9.65
CA MET A 485 2.32 -7.70 -10.18
C MET A 485 0.98 -6.95 -10.22
N THR A 486 -0.10 -7.65 -9.89
CA THR A 486 -1.46 -7.16 -9.95
C THR A 486 -2.20 -7.56 -8.68
N MET A 487 -2.77 -6.59 -7.98
CA MET A 487 -3.67 -6.86 -6.86
C MET A 487 -5.01 -7.33 -7.39
N VAL A 488 -5.52 -8.42 -6.82
CA VAL A 488 -6.81 -9.01 -7.18
C VAL A 488 -7.78 -8.79 -6.03
N GLN A 489 -8.89 -8.14 -6.33
CA GLN A 489 -9.90 -7.80 -5.34
C GLN A 489 -11.18 -8.59 -5.58
N HIS A 490 -11.89 -8.88 -4.52
CA HIS A 490 -13.09 -9.68 -4.51
C HIS A 490 -14.34 -8.83 -4.26
N ASP A 491 -15.50 -9.34 -4.57
CA ASP A 491 -16.76 -8.82 -4.05
C ASP A 491 -17.08 -9.37 -2.65
N ALA A 492 -18.21 -9.00 -2.11
CA ALA A 492 -18.65 -9.44 -0.78
C ALA A 492 -18.95 -10.97 -0.70
N GLN A 493 -19.13 -11.64 -1.83
CA GLN A 493 -19.34 -13.08 -1.93
C GLN A 493 -18.03 -13.85 -2.07
N GLY A 494 -16.89 -13.12 -2.24
CA GLY A 494 -15.56 -13.70 -2.39
C GLY A 494 -15.21 -14.04 -3.85
N ASP A 495 -16.01 -13.61 -4.81
CA ASP A 495 -15.69 -13.77 -6.23
C ASP A 495 -14.75 -12.68 -6.69
N VAL A 496 -13.81 -13.01 -7.59
CA VAL A 496 -12.89 -12.04 -8.18
C VAL A 496 -13.69 -10.96 -8.92
N LEU A 497 -13.38 -9.69 -8.61
CA LEU A 497 -14.08 -8.57 -9.21
C LEU A 497 -13.15 -7.58 -9.89
N PHE A 498 -12.02 -7.19 -9.28
CA PHE A 498 -11.11 -6.20 -9.85
C PHE A 498 -9.68 -6.73 -9.96
N LEU A 499 -9.00 -6.31 -11.03
CA LEU A 499 -7.59 -6.57 -11.30
C LEU A 499 -6.86 -5.22 -11.38
N HIS A 500 -6.22 -4.81 -10.30
CA HIS A 500 -5.46 -3.57 -10.21
C HIS A 500 -4.00 -3.84 -10.61
N ARG A 501 -3.61 -3.42 -11.81
CA ARG A 501 -2.28 -3.65 -12.39
C ARG A 501 -1.24 -2.71 -11.77
N ASN A 502 -0.69 -3.09 -10.60
CA ASN A 502 0.25 -2.27 -9.84
C ASN A 502 1.58 -2.03 -10.58
N SER A 503 2.06 -3.03 -11.31
CA SER A 503 3.30 -2.98 -12.10
C SER A 503 3.03 -3.17 -13.59
N HIS A 504 3.99 -2.79 -14.43
CA HIS A 504 3.87 -2.92 -15.89
C HIS A 504 2.56 -2.35 -16.43
N LYS A 505 2.27 -1.08 -16.06
CA LYS A 505 1.10 -0.36 -16.56
C LYS A 505 1.02 -0.44 -18.09
N LEU A 506 -0.18 -0.55 -18.63
CA LEU A 506 -0.40 -0.61 -20.05
C LEU A 506 -0.05 0.75 -20.69
N MET A 507 0.84 0.72 -21.65
CA MET A 507 1.33 1.90 -22.37
C MET A 507 0.92 1.90 -23.85
N GLY A 508 0.69 0.70 -24.40
CA GLY A 508 0.36 0.50 -25.81
C GLY A 508 1.51 0.78 -26.79
N THR A 509 2.68 1.19 -26.27
CA THR A 509 3.87 1.50 -27.07
C THR A 509 5.07 0.73 -26.54
N PRO A 510 6.05 0.40 -27.42
CA PRO A 510 7.28 -0.24 -26.98
C PRO A 510 8.00 0.60 -25.93
N ARG A 511 8.41 -0.05 -24.86
CA ARG A 511 9.17 0.59 -23.79
C ARG A 511 10.61 0.82 -24.24
N ARG A 512 11.18 1.95 -23.85
CA ARG A 512 12.62 2.16 -23.96
C ARG A 512 13.30 1.34 -22.88
N LYS A 513 14.30 0.51 -23.26
CA LYS A 513 15.15 -0.13 -22.25
C LYS A 513 15.71 0.95 -21.36
N ALA A 514 15.46 0.84 -20.07
CA ALA A 514 16.08 1.73 -19.10
C ALA A 514 17.59 1.54 -19.25
N VAL A 515 18.29 2.58 -19.74
CA VAL A 515 19.73 2.63 -19.69
C VAL A 515 20.05 2.51 -18.22
N ASN A 516 20.74 1.42 -17.83
CA ASN A 516 21.13 1.24 -16.44
C ASN A 516 22.15 2.33 -16.11
N MET A 517 21.66 3.49 -15.70
CA MET A 517 22.44 4.68 -15.40
C MET A 517 23.51 4.38 -14.33
N LYS A 518 23.24 3.43 -13.42
CA LYS A 518 24.24 2.93 -12.46
C LYS A 518 25.35 2.18 -13.18
N ALA A 519 25.04 1.23 -14.07
CA ALA A 519 26.07 0.49 -14.82
C ALA A 519 26.85 1.40 -15.77
N ALA A 520 26.20 2.37 -16.41
CA ALA A 520 26.84 3.38 -17.24
C ALA A 520 27.74 4.29 -16.39
N ALA A 521 27.30 4.73 -15.21
CA ALA A 521 28.10 5.55 -14.28
C ALA A 521 29.31 4.78 -13.73
N ILE A 522 29.14 3.51 -13.34
CA ILE A 522 30.21 2.64 -12.88
C ILE A 522 31.24 2.42 -14.02
N ARG A 523 30.77 2.20 -15.25
CA ARG A 523 31.64 2.04 -16.42
C ARG A 523 32.40 3.34 -16.73
N ARG A 524 31.73 4.51 -16.64
CA ARG A 524 32.39 5.84 -16.76
C ARG A 524 33.44 6.07 -15.69
N ALA A 525 33.12 5.78 -14.43
CA ALA A 525 34.06 5.90 -13.32
C ALA A 525 35.26 4.96 -13.46
N ARG A 526 35.03 3.70 -13.89
CA ARG A 526 36.08 2.72 -14.18
C ARG A 526 36.98 3.16 -15.34
N ASN A 527 36.38 3.66 -16.42
CA ASN A 527 37.13 4.16 -17.58
C ASN A 527 37.92 5.43 -17.22
N LYS A 528 37.36 6.33 -16.40
CA LYS A 528 38.07 7.50 -15.89
C LYS A 528 39.26 7.11 -15.02
N ARG A 529 39.11 6.12 -14.11
CA ARG A 529 40.23 5.59 -13.30
C ARG A 529 41.31 4.93 -14.16
N LEU A 530 40.92 4.16 -15.19
CA LEU A 530 41.88 3.58 -16.14
C LEU A 530 42.64 4.66 -16.91
N ARG A 531 41.96 5.71 -17.41
CA ARG A 531 42.60 6.85 -18.09
C ARG A 531 43.57 7.61 -17.16
N MET A 532 43.18 7.81 -15.88
CA MET A 532 44.06 8.45 -14.91
C MET A 532 45.32 7.61 -14.60
N LYS A 533 45.17 6.26 -14.47
CA LYS A 533 46.31 5.35 -14.30
C LYS A 533 47.18 5.26 -15.54
N MET A 534 46.63 5.32 -16.75
CA MET A 534 47.40 5.34 -18.00
C MET A 534 48.15 6.69 -18.14
N ALA A 535 47.51 7.81 -17.84
CA ALA A 535 48.17 9.14 -17.84
C ALA A 535 49.27 9.28 -16.78
N GLU A 536 49.19 8.54 -15.69
CA GLU A 536 50.23 8.51 -14.65
C GLU A 536 51.43 7.65 -15.05
N ASN A 537 51.19 6.58 -15.85
CA ASN A 537 52.25 5.74 -16.42
C ASN A 537 52.85 6.29 -17.70
N ASP A 538 52.14 7.17 -18.43
CA ASP A 538 52.57 7.73 -19.74
C ASP A 538 53.21 9.12 -19.64
N ARG A 539 53.77 9.49 -18.48
CA ARG A 539 54.68 10.66 -18.41
C ARG A 539 56.01 10.46 -19.18
N VAL A 540 56.14 9.42 -19.97
CA VAL A 540 57.36 9.06 -20.75
C VAL A 540 57.09 8.84 -22.24
N ALA A 541 56.04 9.25 -22.85
CA ALA A 541 55.97 9.23 -24.32
C ALA A 541 55.16 10.41 -24.87
N LEU A 542 55.89 11.26 -25.53
CA LEU A 542 55.40 12.43 -26.26
C LEU A 542 54.80 12.05 -27.61
N SER A 543 53.80 12.83 -28.01
CA SER A 543 53.34 13.20 -29.34
C SER A 543 52.69 12.13 -30.21
N GLY A 544 51.45 12.40 -30.57
CA GLY A 544 50.78 11.82 -31.73
C GLY A 544 49.30 11.63 -31.53
N ASP A 545 48.52 12.48 -32.18
CA ASP A 545 47.12 12.37 -32.56
C ASP A 545 46.10 12.01 -31.47
N GLU A 546 45.53 13.03 -30.89
CA GLU A 546 44.21 12.97 -30.25
C GLU A 546 43.13 12.70 -31.30
N ALA A 547 42.89 11.44 -31.63
CA ALA A 547 41.62 11.03 -32.23
C ALA A 547 40.59 11.12 -31.10
N ALA A 548 39.74 12.12 -31.15
CA ALA A 548 38.57 12.27 -30.31
C ALA A 548 37.67 11.05 -30.50
N LEU A 549 37.78 10.08 -29.59
CA LEU A 549 36.77 9.05 -29.45
C LEU A 549 35.53 9.74 -28.87
N GLU A 550 34.66 10.20 -29.74
CA GLU A 550 33.31 10.59 -29.38
C GLU A 550 32.68 9.43 -28.64
N GLU A 551 32.43 9.61 -27.35
CA GLU A 551 31.69 8.66 -26.52
C GLU A 551 30.22 8.70 -27.01
N GLU A 552 29.87 7.83 -27.96
CA GLU A 552 28.47 7.56 -28.26
C GLU A 552 27.77 7.17 -26.96
N THR A 553 26.94 8.06 -26.45
CA THR A 553 25.96 7.71 -25.45
C THR A 553 25.07 6.65 -26.10
N PRO A 554 25.00 5.41 -25.58
CA PRO A 554 24.17 4.39 -26.22
C PRO A 554 22.74 4.91 -26.32
N SER A 555 22.26 5.04 -27.54
CA SER A 555 20.85 5.37 -27.78
C SER A 555 19.96 4.38 -27.04
N PRO A 556 18.91 4.85 -26.36
CA PRO A 556 18.00 3.93 -25.66
C PRO A 556 17.39 2.98 -26.68
N THR A 557 17.75 1.71 -26.60
CA THR A 557 17.16 0.65 -27.42
C THR A 557 15.73 0.39 -26.95
N LEU A 558 14.81 0.18 -27.88
CA LEU A 558 13.45 -0.25 -27.57
C LEU A 558 13.47 -1.70 -27.05
N GLU A 559 12.57 -2.02 -26.14
CA GLU A 559 12.30 -3.40 -25.76
C GLU A 559 11.67 -4.13 -26.95
N ALA A 560 12.03 -5.39 -27.15
CA ALA A 560 11.36 -6.21 -28.15
C ALA A 560 9.88 -6.40 -27.74
N PRO A 561 8.95 -6.46 -28.69
CA PRO A 561 7.56 -6.81 -28.41
C PRO A 561 7.50 -8.24 -27.83
N GLU A 562 6.43 -8.54 -27.10
CA GLU A 562 6.13 -9.90 -26.66
C GLU A 562 5.95 -10.82 -27.88
N PRO A 563 6.06 -12.16 -27.70
CA PRO A 563 5.93 -13.13 -28.82
C PRO A 563 4.61 -13.03 -29.59
N ASP A 564 3.56 -12.50 -28.98
CA ASP A 564 2.24 -12.25 -29.60
C ASP A 564 2.17 -10.90 -30.35
N GLY A 565 3.28 -10.16 -30.39
CA GLY A 565 3.40 -8.90 -31.14
C GLY A 565 2.93 -7.66 -30.39
N PHE A 566 2.40 -7.77 -29.17
CA PHE A 566 2.00 -6.62 -28.37
C PHE A 566 3.22 -5.95 -27.71
N PRO A 567 3.22 -4.60 -27.61
CA PRO A 567 4.33 -3.87 -26.97
C PRO A 567 4.31 -3.98 -25.43
N ASP A 568 3.16 -4.18 -24.83
CA ASP A 568 3.03 -4.35 -23.38
C ASP A 568 3.23 -5.81 -22.99
N MET A 569 3.95 -6.03 -21.87
CA MET A 569 4.20 -7.36 -21.33
C MET A 569 2.93 -8.06 -20.86
N ALA A 570 2.77 -9.34 -21.22
CA ALA A 570 1.80 -10.23 -20.60
C ALA A 570 2.30 -10.63 -19.20
N ILE A 571 1.55 -10.28 -18.17
CA ILE A 571 1.95 -10.52 -16.78
C ILE A 571 0.98 -11.42 -16.01
N TRP A 572 -0.12 -11.88 -16.61
CA TRP A 572 -1.11 -12.72 -15.94
C TRP A 572 -1.05 -14.17 -16.42
N THR A 573 -0.11 -14.94 -15.91
CA THR A 573 -0.08 -16.39 -16.15
C THR A 573 -0.80 -17.16 -15.04
N HIS A 574 -0.74 -16.67 -13.78
CA HIS A 574 -1.34 -17.32 -12.62
C HIS A 574 -2.02 -16.29 -11.71
N LEU A 575 -3.10 -16.74 -11.08
CA LEU A 575 -3.76 -16.07 -9.97
C LEU A 575 -3.52 -16.89 -8.70
N VAL A 576 -2.99 -16.23 -7.68
CA VAL A 576 -2.65 -16.84 -6.39
C VAL A 576 -3.54 -16.23 -5.31
N SER A 577 -4.42 -17.04 -4.76
CA SER A 577 -5.32 -16.68 -3.67
C SER A 577 -5.01 -17.47 -2.41
N LEU A 578 -5.44 -16.96 -1.25
CA LEU A 578 -5.34 -17.70 0.00
C LEU A 578 -6.35 -18.82 0.06
N ARG A 579 -5.92 -19.99 0.50
CA ARG A 579 -6.74 -21.19 0.52
C ARG A 579 -7.90 -21.09 1.50
N ASN A 580 -7.68 -20.47 2.62
CA ASN A 580 -8.71 -20.31 3.66
C ASN A 580 -8.16 -19.37 4.76
N SER A 581 -8.45 -18.11 4.69
CA SER A 581 -8.05 -17.19 5.75
C SER A 581 -9.27 -16.59 6.44
N SER A 582 -9.94 -17.42 7.23
CA SER A 582 -10.88 -16.93 8.22
C SER A 582 -10.18 -16.08 9.30
N ARG A 583 -8.83 -16.10 9.34
CA ARG A 583 -8.01 -15.32 10.26
C ARG A 583 -7.09 -14.38 9.50
N ARG A 584 -7.29 -13.08 9.68
CA ARG A 584 -6.39 -12.05 9.14
C ARG A 584 -4.94 -12.25 9.55
N SER A 585 -4.67 -12.80 10.74
CA SER A 585 -3.34 -13.13 11.23
C SER A 585 -2.59 -14.11 10.34
N ASP A 586 -3.30 -14.96 9.61
CA ASP A 586 -2.72 -15.99 8.76
C ASP A 586 -2.48 -15.49 7.33
N TYR A 587 -2.98 -14.28 7.03
CA TYR A 587 -2.75 -13.62 5.75
C TYR A 587 -1.32 -13.08 5.66
N ARG A 588 -0.54 -13.62 4.74
CA ARG A 588 0.85 -13.20 4.52
C ARG A 588 1.16 -13.15 3.03
N ILE A 589 1.14 -11.97 2.47
CA ILE A 589 1.71 -11.69 1.15
C ILE A 589 3.19 -11.33 1.35
N GLY A 590 4.10 -12.10 0.76
CA GLY A 590 5.53 -11.78 0.70
C GLY A 590 5.81 -10.60 -0.23
N THR A 591 6.85 -9.84 0.07
CA THR A 591 7.49 -8.92 -0.88
C THR A 591 8.91 -9.43 -1.11
N TYR A 592 9.32 -9.53 -2.36
CA TYR A 592 10.65 -10.01 -2.73
C TYR A 592 11.04 -9.41 -4.09
N ASN A 593 12.35 -9.40 -4.36
CA ASN A 593 12.85 -9.01 -5.66
C ASN A 593 12.55 -10.11 -6.69
N ALA A 594 12.26 -9.70 -7.91
CA ALA A 594 12.12 -10.63 -9.03
C ALA A 594 13.39 -11.47 -9.19
N ASP A 595 13.21 -12.70 -9.63
CA ASP A 595 14.33 -13.57 -10.00
C ASP A 595 15.09 -12.97 -11.19
N PRO A 596 16.42 -13.24 -11.36
CA PRO A 596 17.19 -12.78 -12.52
C PRO A 596 16.60 -13.17 -13.89
N ASP A 597 15.77 -14.22 -13.93
CA ASP A 597 15.07 -14.66 -15.13
C ASP A 597 13.92 -13.74 -15.57
N PHE A 598 13.53 -12.77 -14.73
CA PHE A 598 12.64 -11.70 -15.14
C PHE A 598 13.46 -10.56 -15.76
N ASP A 599 12.94 -9.95 -16.82
CA ASP A 599 13.65 -8.93 -17.62
C ASP A 599 14.12 -7.71 -16.81
N LYS A 600 13.58 -7.51 -15.62
CA LYS A 600 13.94 -6.41 -14.72
C LYS A 600 13.86 -6.84 -13.27
N GLY A 601 14.82 -6.39 -12.47
CA GLY A 601 14.68 -6.38 -11.03
C GLY A 601 13.50 -5.50 -10.64
N GLN A 602 12.47 -6.09 -10.05
CA GLN A 602 11.26 -5.43 -9.59
C GLN A 602 10.75 -6.08 -8.32
N ASN A 603 10.00 -5.36 -7.53
CA ASN A 603 9.31 -5.93 -6.38
C ASN A 603 8.15 -6.81 -6.84
N CYS A 604 8.13 -8.03 -6.35
CA CYS A 604 7.08 -9.01 -6.55
C CYS A 604 6.28 -9.17 -5.27
N TYR A 605 4.99 -9.48 -5.42
CA TYR A 605 4.09 -9.77 -4.30
C TYR A 605 3.63 -11.22 -4.36
N GLY A 606 3.30 -11.81 -3.22
CA GLY A 606 2.79 -13.19 -3.15
C GLY A 606 3.81 -14.16 -2.56
N GLN A 607 4.03 -15.26 -3.24
CA GLN A 607 5.01 -16.29 -2.88
C GLN A 607 5.80 -16.72 -4.10
N ARG A 608 7.12 -16.68 -4.00
CA ARG A 608 8.03 -16.96 -5.13
C ARG A 608 7.82 -18.33 -5.76
N TYR A 609 7.69 -19.39 -4.96
CA TYR A 609 7.54 -20.76 -5.43
C TYR A 609 6.14 -21.30 -5.08
N LEU A 610 5.29 -21.47 -6.08
CA LEU A 610 3.88 -21.82 -5.91
C LEU A 610 3.67 -23.25 -5.37
N ASN A 611 4.61 -24.17 -5.63
CA ASN A 611 4.57 -25.56 -5.20
C ASN A 611 4.94 -25.79 -3.73
N GLN A 612 5.47 -24.78 -3.03
CA GLN A 612 6.01 -24.90 -1.68
C GLN A 612 5.04 -24.46 -0.58
N SER A 613 3.82 -24.00 -0.92
CA SER A 613 2.91 -23.45 0.07
C SER A 613 1.61 -24.22 0.20
N HIS A 614 1.27 -24.58 1.44
CA HIS A 614 -0.04 -25.07 1.80
C HIS A 614 -1.08 -23.95 2.01
N HIS A 615 -0.66 -22.70 2.06
CA HIS A 615 -1.51 -21.53 2.35
C HIS A 615 -2.17 -20.94 1.10
N PHE A 616 -1.60 -21.18 -0.08
CA PHE A 616 -2.06 -20.59 -1.33
C PHE A 616 -2.71 -21.62 -2.24
N VAL A 617 -3.66 -21.14 -3.06
CA VAL A 617 -4.17 -21.82 -4.23
C VAL A 617 -3.72 -21.03 -5.44
N ALA A 618 -2.94 -21.65 -6.30
CA ALA A 618 -2.58 -21.09 -7.59
C ALA A 618 -3.52 -21.66 -8.65
N LYS A 619 -4.06 -20.78 -9.49
CA LYS A 619 -4.85 -21.13 -10.68
C LYS A 619 -4.18 -20.54 -11.90
N GLU A 620 -4.05 -21.30 -12.96
CA GLU A 620 -3.64 -20.74 -14.25
C GLU A 620 -4.67 -19.72 -14.71
N PHE A 621 -4.22 -18.55 -15.10
CA PHE A 621 -5.09 -17.44 -15.48
C PHE A 621 -5.94 -17.79 -16.72
N ALA A 622 -5.36 -18.54 -17.67
CA ALA A 622 -6.05 -19.01 -18.87
C ALA A 622 -7.28 -19.88 -18.60
N ASN A 623 -7.34 -20.54 -17.43
CA ASN A 623 -8.47 -21.40 -17.03
C ASN A 623 -9.57 -20.64 -16.27
N LEU A 624 -9.44 -19.31 -16.11
CA LEU A 624 -10.46 -18.47 -15.50
C LEU A 624 -11.47 -18.01 -16.56
N SER A 625 -12.69 -17.71 -16.14
CA SER A 625 -13.76 -17.21 -17.04
C SER A 625 -13.38 -15.91 -17.77
N PHE A 626 -12.42 -15.17 -17.23
CA PHE A 626 -11.86 -13.93 -17.79
C PHE A 626 -10.41 -14.10 -18.30
N GLY A 627 -9.99 -15.32 -18.61
CA GLY A 627 -8.59 -15.65 -19.00
C GLY A 627 -8.06 -14.86 -20.21
N GLY A 628 -8.92 -14.47 -21.14
CA GLY A 628 -8.56 -13.65 -22.32
C GLY A 628 -8.47 -12.14 -22.06
N LEU A 629 -8.86 -11.67 -20.89
CA LEU A 629 -8.99 -10.23 -20.59
C LEU A 629 -7.68 -9.45 -20.81
N GLU A 630 -6.54 -10.01 -20.41
CA GLU A 630 -5.25 -9.32 -20.56
C GLU A 630 -4.89 -9.07 -22.01
N THR A 631 -5.13 -10.03 -22.89
CA THR A 631 -4.88 -9.90 -24.33
C THR A 631 -5.70 -8.76 -24.92
N GLU A 632 -6.98 -8.69 -24.58
CA GLU A 632 -7.86 -7.60 -25.03
C GLU A 632 -7.44 -6.24 -24.48
N LEU A 633 -7.08 -6.17 -23.21
CA LEU A 633 -6.58 -4.93 -22.60
C LEU A 633 -5.29 -4.44 -23.28
N ARG A 634 -4.37 -5.34 -23.62
CA ARG A 634 -3.13 -5.02 -24.35
C ARG A 634 -3.43 -4.55 -25.77
N ARG A 635 -4.41 -5.18 -26.44
CA ARG A 635 -4.91 -4.77 -27.77
C ARG A 635 -5.50 -3.36 -27.70
N PHE A 636 -6.41 -3.11 -26.77
CA PHE A 636 -7.02 -1.80 -26.59
C PHE A 636 -5.98 -0.72 -26.22
N ALA A 637 -5.02 -1.04 -25.37
CA ALA A 637 -3.96 -0.08 -25.03
C ALA A 637 -3.10 0.28 -26.25
N MET A 638 -2.79 -0.70 -27.10
CA MET A 638 -2.06 -0.47 -28.34
C MET A 638 -2.88 0.39 -29.31
N GLU A 639 -4.18 0.16 -29.42
CA GLU A 639 -5.07 1.00 -30.22
C GLU A 639 -5.09 2.44 -29.67
N GLY A 640 -5.27 2.61 -28.37
CA GLY A 640 -5.24 3.90 -27.71
C GLY A 640 -3.92 4.65 -27.89
N ALA A 641 -2.79 3.93 -27.93
CA ALA A 641 -1.48 4.53 -28.11
C ALA A 641 -1.20 5.01 -29.54
N ARG A 642 -1.81 4.40 -30.56
CA ARG A 642 -1.70 4.87 -31.95
C ARG A 642 -2.18 6.31 -32.11
N PHE A 643 -3.09 6.74 -31.27
CA PHE A 643 -3.54 8.13 -31.22
C PHE A 643 -2.44 9.11 -30.80
N TYR A 644 -1.43 8.65 -30.03
CA TYR A 644 -0.27 9.47 -29.66
C TYR A 644 0.77 9.53 -30.77
N GLU A 645 0.92 8.44 -31.54
CA GLU A 645 1.91 8.36 -32.64
C GLU A 645 1.48 9.22 -33.81
N GLN A 646 0.19 9.24 -34.15
CA GLN A 646 -0.37 10.09 -35.22
C GLN A 646 -0.21 11.58 -34.90
N ALA A 647 -0.16 11.93 -33.63
CA ALA A 647 0.05 13.28 -33.12
C ALA A 647 1.51 13.76 -33.20
N GLY A 648 2.44 12.95 -33.71
CA GLY A 648 3.86 13.31 -33.75
C GLY A 648 4.55 13.36 -32.38
N ILE A 649 3.90 12.83 -31.34
CA ILE A 649 4.43 12.79 -29.96
C ILE A 649 5.16 11.46 -29.74
N THR A 650 6.20 11.22 -30.53
CA THR A 650 7.13 10.13 -30.24
C THR A 650 8.00 10.55 -29.05
N GLY A 651 7.70 9.96 -27.91
CA GLY A 651 8.50 9.84 -26.68
C GLY A 651 9.66 10.84 -26.48
N ARG A 652 9.39 11.94 -25.80
CA ARG A 652 10.42 12.68 -25.05
C ARG A 652 10.45 12.29 -23.58
#